data_57cdb4c01f81fb335b0907905e4dddb1
#
_entry.id   57cdb4c01f81fb335b0907905e4dddb1
#
_cell.length_a   1.000
_cell.length_b   1.000
_cell.length_c   1.000
_cell.angle_alpha   90.00
_cell.angle_beta   90.00
_cell.angle_gamma   90.00
#
_symmetry.space_group_name_H-M   'P 1'
#
loop_
_entity.id
_entity.type
_entity.pdbx_description
1 polymer ?
#
loop_
_entity_poly.entity_id
_entity_poly.type
_entity_poly.pdbx_seq_one_letter_code
_entity_poly.pdbx_strand_id
1 'polypeptide(L)'
;MAKKPQGRTRREFLRDAAIAAGGAALAGALPAADAVAQGAKAPEPKLGAQLIGKLEGPELILDHAKWPKKLAEAPMLADLVKAGKLPPVEKRVPEEPMVVKPLHTIGRYGGTWRRGFTGPGDGENGNRIVSTDKILFWDYTGTKVMPCVAKEWKQSDDGKTVTISLRKGMKWSDGMPFTANDFVFWYEEVYLNKDLVPTPHPDFMAGSKSGAIRKVDDTTVVFEFQDPNFLFVDILAGSTAIGGGQATQAMGGRSMGGYMPAHYIKQFLPKHSSKEEVEKKAKAAGFDGWVSYIRNRWDWRLNPELPVLTPWKTVNPINTPTWVLERNPYYMGVDTAGNQLPYIDRISMTLAENLEVLNLRAVAGQYDLQERHTALGKLPVFLENRAKLGYEVRLDPALNGSDATLQTNQSYDADAEIARWLHTSDFRRALSMGIDRDQLNETFWVGVGVPGSTAPSESLPYSPGPEWRKKWSTLDVKQANGLLDSIGLAKKDGDAYRLRTDGKGRLRLELQTSAGAFVPHTQIAEMIKEQWKRIGIQADVKEMERSLFFRRVAGNEHQIALWANDGSEVLYLFPRHALPLDPVEALLGTPIARWYASNGSQGKAPKDPRMISALELFRSAAGKKTQERYKVAQEIWKILIDEQYSIGTVGQSPATMGVRIVSNKLGNIPARQINAQHARTPCSSHPTTFFYKA
;
A
#
# COMPACT_ATOMS: atom_id res chain seq x y z
N MET A 1 2.07 43.12 41.06
CA MET A 1 1.15 42.59 40.02
C MET A 1 1.98 42.21 38.82
N ALA A 2 2.33 40.95 38.65
CA ALA A 2 3.11 40.42 37.52
C ALA A 2 2.16 40.06 36.39
N LYS A 3 2.35 40.64 35.19
CA LYS A 3 1.60 40.30 33.98
C LYS A 3 1.91 38.87 33.58
N LYS A 4 0.88 38.03 33.44
CA LYS A 4 0.98 36.72 32.76
C LYS A 4 1.41 36.91 31.32
N PRO A 5 2.33 36.10 30.78
CA PRO A 5 2.66 36.14 29.37
C PRO A 5 1.45 35.67 28.54
N GLN A 6 1.06 36.47 27.53
CA GLN A 6 0.08 36.07 26.54
C GLN A 6 0.67 34.92 25.69
N GLY A 7 -0.02 33.79 25.66
CA GLY A 7 0.35 32.65 24.85
C GLY A 7 0.29 33.02 23.35
N ARG A 8 1.36 32.69 22.63
CA ARG A 8 1.44 32.82 21.16
C ARG A 8 0.38 31.93 20.52
N THR A 9 -0.21 32.41 19.43
CA THR A 9 -1.15 31.62 18.65
C THR A 9 -0.41 30.51 17.86
N ARG A 10 -1.08 29.39 17.58
CA ARG A 10 -0.56 28.29 16.78
C ARG A 10 0.00 28.76 15.42
N ARG A 11 -0.57 29.83 14.85
CA ARG A 11 -0.18 30.44 13.58
C ARG A 11 1.17 31.18 13.66
N GLU A 12 1.43 31.90 14.76
CA GLU A 12 2.69 32.61 15.01
C GLU A 12 3.84 31.63 15.27
N PHE A 13 3.58 30.54 16.02
CA PHE A 13 4.56 29.49 16.25
C PHE A 13 5.01 28.81 14.94
N LEU A 14 4.07 28.51 14.05
CA LEU A 14 4.36 27.86 12.78
C LEU A 14 5.10 28.78 11.79
N ARG A 15 4.87 30.10 11.87
CA ARG A 15 5.60 31.08 11.07
C ARG A 15 7.07 31.21 11.50
N ASP A 16 7.33 31.23 12.79
CA ASP A 16 8.69 31.33 13.33
C ASP A 16 9.52 30.05 13.06
N ALA A 17 8.88 28.88 13.07
CA ALA A 17 9.51 27.62 12.68
C ALA A 17 9.90 27.57 11.19
N ALA A 18 9.12 28.22 10.31
CA ALA A 18 9.43 28.33 8.87
C ALA A 18 10.61 29.28 8.61
N ILE A 19 10.74 30.35 9.39
CA ILE A 19 11.84 31.34 9.25
C ILE A 19 13.18 30.77 9.74
N ALA A 20 13.18 29.96 10.78
CA ALA A 20 14.39 29.30 11.30
C ALA A 20 14.99 28.24 10.37
N ALA A 21 14.22 27.69 9.43
CA ALA A 21 14.67 26.69 8.47
C ALA A 21 15.21 27.28 7.14
N GLY A 22 15.03 28.58 6.89
CA GLY A 22 15.36 29.28 5.63
C GLY A 22 16.75 29.97 5.57
N GLY A 23 17.57 29.88 6.60
CA GLY A 23 18.76 30.69 6.79
C GLY A 23 20.10 30.11 6.35
N ALA A 24 20.19 29.29 5.30
CA ALA A 24 21.48 28.91 4.71
C ALA A 24 21.35 28.35 3.29
N ALA A 25 21.34 29.17 2.25
CA ALA A 25 21.86 28.82 0.92
C ALA A 25 21.91 30.00 -0.05
N LEU A 26 23.15 30.45 -0.35
CA LEU A 26 23.71 30.89 -1.63
C LEU A 26 23.16 32.15 -2.35
N ALA A 27 23.92 33.22 -2.25
CA ALA A 27 23.96 34.29 -3.20
C ALA A 27 24.70 33.86 -4.48
N GLY A 28 24.01 33.88 -5.61
CA GLY A 28 24.57 33.77 -6.96
C GLY A 28 23.73 34.62 -7.91
N ALA A 29 24.33 35.75 -8.37
CA ALA A 29 23.69 36.76 -9.20
C ALA A 29 23.46 36.30 -10.64
N LEU A 30 22.28 36.62 -11.22
CA LEU A 30 22.03 36.77 -12.65
C LEU A 30 21.19 38.03 -12.90
N PRO A 31 21.33 38.68 -14.06
CA PRO A 31 20.96 40.09 -14.25
C PRO A 31 19.46 40.32 -14.48
N ALA A 32 19.05 41.51 -14.09
CA ALA A 32 17.72 42.03 -14.21
C ALA A 32 17.26 42.20 -15.66
N ALA A 33 16.04 41.78 -15.97
CA ALA A 33 15.26 42.30 -17.09
C ALA A 33 13.93 42.79 -16.52
N ASP A 34 13.70 44.09 -16.64
CA ASP A 34 12.49 44.78 -16.24
C ASP A 34 11.28 44.30 -17.02
N ALA A 35 10.28 43.84 -16.31
CA ALA A 35 8.90 43.80 -16.79
C ALA A 35 7.96 44.08 -15.61
N VAL A 36 7.36 45.26 -15.64
CA VAL A 36 6.28 45.70 -14.77
C VAL A 36 5.07 44.82 -15.01
N ALA A 37 4.74 43.95 -14.06
CA ALA A 37 3.43 43.27 -13.96
C ALA A 37 2.90 43.42 -12.55
N GLN A 38 1.71 43.96 -12.45
CA GLN A 38 0.96 44.22 -11.22
C GLN A 38 0.84 42.99 -10.30
N GLY A 39 1.08 43.26 -9.03
CA GLY A 39 1.21 42.31 -7.95
C GLY A 39 0.06 41.30 -7.74
N ALA A 40 0.24 40.10 -8.22
CA ALA A 40 -0.31 38.95 -7.58
C ALA A 40 0.67 38.48 -6.50
N LYS A 41 0.31 38.63 -5.24
CA LYS A 41 1.06 38.06 -4.11
C LYS A 41 1.30 36.58 -4.40
N ALA A 42 2.57 36.15 -4.48
CA ALA A 42 2.88 34.74 -4.56
C ALA A 42 2.17 34.01 -3.41
N PRO A 43 1.49 32.89 -3.66
CA PRO A 43 0.81 32.13 -2.60
C PRO A 43 1.85 31.76 -1.52
N GLU A 44 1.50 32.03 -0.25
CA GLU A 44 2.35 31.63 0.88
C GLU A 44 2.67 30.13 0.78
N PRO A 45 3.95 29.71 0.94
CA PRO A 45 4.29 28.29 0.85
C PRO A 45 3.50 27.52 1.90
N LYS A 46 2.76 26.50 1.46
CA LYS A 46 2.00 25.63 2.34
C LYS A 46 2.94 25.00 3.37
N LEU A 47 2.51 24.94 4.63
CA LEU A 47 3.27 24.30 5.69
C LEU A 47 3.68 22.88 5.26
N GLY A 48 4.97 22.56 5.39
CA GLY A 48 5.52 21.25 5.04
C GLY A 48 5.95 21.08 3.58
N ALA A 49 5.63 21.98 2.65
CA ALA A 49 6.09 21.87 1.27
C ALA A 49 7.63 21.80 1.16
N GLN A 50 8.37 22.50 2.00
CA GLN A 50 9.83 22.44 2.10
C GLN A 50 10.38 21.09 2.64
N LEU A 51 9.52 20.23 3.20
CA LEU A 51 9.89 18.89 3.67
C LEU A 51 9.72 17.83 2.58
N ILE A 52 9.16 18.20 1.43
CA ILE A 52 8.99 17.35 0.26
C ILE A 52 10.25 17.51 -0.60
N GLY A 53 11.16 16.56 -0.48
CA GLY A 53 12.40 16.56 -1.25
C GLY A 53 12.23 16.13 -2.71
N LYS A 54 13.35 16.02 -3.43
CA LYS A 54 13.39 15.42 -4.76
C LYS A 54 13.17 13.92 -4.67
N LEU A 55 12.33 13.36 -5.56
CA LEU A 55 12.20 11.91 -5.73
C LEU A 55 13.52 11.34 -6.24
N GLU A 56 14.08 10.41 -5.50
CA GLU A 56 15.35 9.77 -5.82
C GLU A 56 15.42 8.37 -5.24
N GLY A 57 16.30 7.55 -5.78
CA GLY A 57 16.46 6.17 -5.31
C GLY A 57 17.67 5.48 -5.94
N PRO A 58 17.99 4.27 -5.50
CA PRO A 58 19.09 3.47 -6.02
C PRO A 58 18.80 2.99 -7.45
N GLU A 59 19.84 2.55 -8.14
CA GLU A 59 19.79 2.07 -9.51
C GLU A 59 20.20 0.59 -9.58
N LEU A 60 19.46 -0.22 -10.34
CA LEU A 60 19.87 -1.59 -10.67
C LEU A 60 20.80 -1.60 -11.88
N ILE A 61 21.95 -2.23 -11.75
CA ILE A 61 22.93 -2.38 -12.83
C ILE A 61 22.65 -3.64 -13.61
N LEU A 62 22.01 -3.49 -14.76
CA LEU A 62 21.64 -4.60 -15.66
C LEU A 62 22.76 -5.01 -16.61
N ASP A 63 23.72 -4.12 -16.86
CA ASP A 63 24.88 -4.38 -17.71
C ASP A 63 25.89 -5.26 -16.98
N HIS A 64 26.02 -6.50 -17.41
CA HIS A 64 26.92 -7.50 -16.83
C HIS A 64 28.40 -7.08 -16.88
N ALA A 65 28.81 -6.24 -17.84
CA ALA A 65 30.18 -5.75 -17.92
C ALA A 65 30.56 -4.84 -16.75
N LYS A 66 29.57 -4.28 -16.07
CA LYS A 66 29.73 -3.40 -14.89
C LYS A 66 29.56 -4.11 -13.56
N TRP A 67 29.37 -5.43 -13.57
CA TRP A 67 29.20 -6.20 -12.34
C TRP A 67 30.52 -6.37 -11.60
N PRO A 68 30.48 -6.40 -10.25
CA PRO A 68 31.69 -6.58 -9.44
C PRO A 68 32.31 -7.95 -9.69
N LYS A 69 33.64 -7.99 -9.81
CA LYS A 69 34.39 -9.24 -10.03
C LYS A 69 34.83 -9.92 -8.73
N LYS A 70 34.81 -9.20 -7.61
CA LYS A 70 35.14 -9.70 -6.27
C LYS A 70 33.96 -9.46 -5.36
N LEU A 71 33.71 -10.40 -4.47
CA LEU A 71 32.66 -10.30 -3.46
C LEU A 71 33.26 -10.07 -2.07
N ALA A 72 32.50 -9.39 -1.23
CA ALA A 72 32.81 -9.20 0.18
C ALA A 72 31.55 -9.42 1.04
N GLU A 73 31.74 -9.79 2.29
CA GLU A 73 30.68 -10.15 3.23
C GLU A 73 30.74 -9.32 4.51
N ALA A 74 29.61 -9.25 5.23
CA ALA A 74 29.55 -8.60 6.52
C ALA A 74 30.45 -9.30 7.56
N PRO A 75 31.11 -8.56 8.48
CA PRO A 75 31.97 -9.14 9.52
C PRO A 75 31.27 -10.25 10.32
N MET A 76 29.98 -10.10 10.68
CA MET A 76 29.24 -11.12 11.39
C MET A 76 29.12 -12.45 10.61
N LEU A 77 29.12 -12.41 9.27
CA LEU A 77 29.10 -13.60 8.44
C LEU A 77 30.53 -14.18 8.27
N ALA A 78 31.52 -13.29 8.12
CA ALA A 78 32.95 -13.71 8.05
C ALA A 78 33.38 -14.52 9.29
N ASP A 79 32.87 -14.17 10.47
CA ASP A 79 33.11 -14.93 11.69
C ASP A 79 32.51 -16.35 11.64
N LEU A 80 31.31 -16.48 11.04
CA LEU A 80 30.68 -17.79 10.81
C LEU A 80 31.44 -18.62 9.77
N VAL A 81 32.01 -17.99 8.73
CA VAL A 81 32.83 -18.63 7.72
C VAL A 81 34.13 -19.15 8.36
N LYS A 82 34.82 -18.33 9.17
CA LYS A 82 36.02 -18.74 9.94
C LYS A 82 35.72 -19.89 10.88
N ALA A 83 34.54 -19.93 11.48
CA ALA A 83 34.10 -21.01 12.37
C ALA A 83 33.65 -22.28 11.61
N GLY A 84 33.69 -22.30 10.26
CA GLY A 84 33.21 -23.42 9.44
C GLY A 84 31.69 -23.63 9.44
N LYS A 85 30.92 -22.64 9.92
CA LYS A 85 29.43 -22.68 10.00
C LYS A 85 28.76 -22.17 8.76
N LEU A 86 29.45 -21.41 7.92
CA LEU A 86 28.99 -20.92 6.62
C LEU A 86 30.04 -21.14 5.54
N PRO A 87 29.66 -21.40 4.28
CA PRO A 87 30.60 -21.36 3.16
C PRO A 87 31.03 -19.91 2.86
N PRO A 88 32.16 -19.70 2.15
CA PRO A 88 32.58 -18.37 1.68
C PRO A 88 31.51 -17.68 0.83
N VAL A 89 31.56 -16.34 0.78
CA VAL A 89 30.56 -15.49 0.10
C VAL A 89 30.36 -15.87 -1.38
N GLU A 90 31.44 -16.29 -2.08
CA GLU A 90 31.39 -16.71 -3.48
C GLU A 90 30.55 -17.98 -3.69
N LYS A 91 30.34 -18.80 -2.65
CA LYS A 91 29.48 -19.99 -2.67
C LYS A 91 28.06 -19.70 -2.19
N ARG A 92 27.77 -18.50 -1.70
CA ARG A 92 26.48 -18.09 -1.14
C ARG A 92 25.70 -17.15 -2.07
N VAL A 93 26.38 -16.19 -2.67
CA VAL A 93 25.82 -15.26 -3.66
C VAL A 93 25.69 -15.98 -5.00
N PRO A 94 24.59 -15.79 -5.77
CA PRO A 94 24.45 -16.40 -7.09
C PRO A 94 25.52 -15.90 -8.09
N GLU A 95 25.81 -16.71 -9.12
CA GLU A 95 26.72 -16.33 -10.21
C GLU A 95 26.27 -15.05 -10.93
N GLU A 96 24.96 -14.81 -10.95
CA GLU A 96 24.30 -13.64 -11.55
C GLU A 96 23.55 -12.85 -10.48
N PRO A 97 24.24 -12.09 -9.60
CA PRO A 97 23.61 -11.38 -8.49
C PRO A 97 22.72 -10.22 -8.96
N MET A 98 21.85 -9.76 -8.07
CA MET A 98 21.19 -8.48 -8.23
C MET A 98 22.15 -7.37 -7.81
N VAL A 99 22.68 -6.61 -8.78
CA VAL A 99 23.66 -5.53 -8.51
C VAL A 99 22.93 -4.20 -8.33
N VAL A 100 23.06 -3.63 -7.13
CA VAL A 100 22.43 -2.36 -6.75
C VAL A 100 23.50 -1.29 -6.59
N LYS A 101 23.38 -0.20 -7.34
CA LYS A 101 24.16 1.01 -7.11
C LYS A 101 23.46 1.82 -6.01
N PRO A 102 24.04 1.96 -4.83
CA PRO A 102 23.46 2.73 -3.74
C PRO A 102 23.22 4.19 -4.12
N LEU A 103 22.23 4.83 -3.49
CA LEU A 103 21.81 6.18 -3.85
C LEU A 103 22.93 7.22 -3.78
N HIS A 104 23.75 7.23 -2.72
CA HIS A 104 24.78 8.26 -2.50
C HIS A 104 26.17 7.68 -2.44
N THR A 105 26.37 6.58 -1.68
CA THR A 105 27.71 6.03 -1.46
C THR A 105 27.63 4.52 -1.11
N ILE A 106 28.73 3.82 -1.30
CA ILE A 106 28.93 2.49 -0.75
C ILE A 106 28.81 2.58 0.77
N GLY A 107 27.95 1.76 1.36
CA GLY A 107 27.65 1.76 2.79
C GLY A 107 28.67 0.97 3.61
N ARG A 108 28.45 0.96 4.92
CA ARG A 108 29.20 0.17 5.90
C ARG A 108 28.31 -0.88 6.52
N TYR A 109 28.88 -2.02 6.84
CA TYR A 109 28.18 -3.06 7.55
C TYR A 109 27.99 -2.76 9.03
N GLY A 110 26.91 -3.31 9.59
CA GLY A 110 26.66 -3.32 11.02
C GLY A 110 25.42 -2.56 11.44
N GLY A 111 25.11 -2.70 12.70
CA GLY A 111 24.04 -1.97 13.37
C GLY A 111 22.67 -2.68 13.35
N THR A 112 21.77 -2.10 14.14
CA THR A 112 20.39 -2.55 14.28
C THR A 112 19.44 -1.40 14.00
N TRP A 113 18.61 -1.52 12.99
CA TRP A 113 17.58 -0.57 12.64
C TRP A 113 16.39 -0.73 13.58
N ARG A 114 16.12 0.31 14.39
CA ARG A 114 15.04 0.33 15.38
C ARG A 114 13.77 0.91 14.77
N ARG A 115 12.65 0.19 14.95
CA ARG A 115 11.31 0.59 14.49
C ARG A 115 10.25 0.30 15.55
N GLY A 116 9.05 0.85 15.34
CA GLY A 116 7.85 0.51 16.08
C GLY A 116 6.86 -0.29 15.22
N PHE A 117 6.04 -1.15 15.85
CA PHE A 117 4.91 -1.83 15.23
C PHE A 117 3.76 -1.97 16.25
N THR A 118 2.54 -2.23 15.76
CA THR A 118 1.33 -2.22 16.58
C THR A 118 0.76 -3.62 16.88
N GLY A 119 1.57 -4.66 16.69
CA GLY A 119 1.20 -6.03 17.00
C GLY A 119 1.16 -6.97 15.79
N PRO A 120 0.73 -8.24 15.98
CA PRO A 120 0.74 -9.26 14.94
C PRO A 120 -0.06 -8.91 13.67
N GLY A 121 -1.09 -8.07 13.79
CA GLY A 121 -1.86 -7.54 12.66
C GLY A 121 -1.10 -6.53 11.78
N ASP A 122 0.03 -6.00 12.25
CA ASP A 122 0.86 -5.01 11.53
C ASP A 122 2.00 -5.66 10.72
N GLY A 123 1.78 -6.85 10.18
CA GLY A 123 2.77 -7.56 9.36
C GLY A 123 3.25 -6.79 8.14
N GLU A 124 2.44 -5.87 7.61
CA GLU A 124 2.85 -4.97 6.53
C GLU A 124 4.05 -4.08 6.87
N ASN A 125 4.31 -3.83 8.14
CA ASN A 125 5.49 -3.09 8.59
C ASN A 125 6.80 -3.77 8.14
N GLY A 126 6.92 -5.09 8.32
CA GLY A 126 8.05 -5.88 7.82
C GLY A 126 7.96 -6.20 6.33
N ASN A 127 6.76 -6.61 5.85
CA ASN A 127 6.56 -6.96 4.44
C ASN A 127 7.07 -5.85 3.50
N ARG A 128 6.81 -4.58 3.81
CA ARG A 128 7.22 -3.43 3.00
C ARG A 128 8.72 -3.15 3.03
N ILE A 129 9.47 -3.69 3.99
CA ILE A 129 10.92 -3.53 4.06
C ILE A 129 11.63 -4.64 3.25
N VAL A 130 11.11 -5.86 3.31
CA VAL A 130 11.82 -7.05 2.79
C VAL A 130 11.35 -7.50 1.40
N SER A 131 10.46 -6.77 0.73
CA SER A 131 9.78 -7.19 -0.53
C SER A 131 10.68 -7.34 -1.77
N THR A 132 12.01 -7.28 -1.64
CA THR A 132 12.92 -7.64 -2.73
C THR A 132 13.05 -9.17 -2.92
N ASP A 133 11.99 -9.89 -2.60
CA ASP A 133 11.77 -11.31 -2.90
C ASP A 133 10.67 -11.53 -3.95
N LYS A 134 10.23 -10.47 -4.63
CA LYS A 134 9.29 -10.54 -5.74
C LYS A 134 9.93 -11.16 -6.99
N ILE A 135 9.12 -11.80 -7.84
CA ILE A 135 9.61 -12.33 -9.12
C ILE A 135 10.15 -11.18 -9.98
N LEU A 136 9.35 -10.14 -10.17
CA LEU A 136 9.74 -8.82 -10.70
C LEU A 136 9.44 -7.76 -9.64
N PHE A 137 9.96 -6.54 -9.83
CA PHE A 137 9.64 -5.46 -8.91
C PHE A 137 9.59 -4.10 -9.65
N TRP A 138 9.30 -3.03 -8.95
CA TRP A 138 9.26 -1.68 -9.50
C TRP A 138 10.56 -0.93 -9.21
N ASP A 139 10.93 -0.04 -10.12
CA ASP A 139 11.99 0.94 -9.85
C ASP A 139 11.58 1.93 -8.75
N TYR A 140 12.49 2.77 -8.30
CA TYR A 140 12.22 3.74 -7.23
C TYR A 140 11.16 4.79 -7.60
N THR A 141 10.83 4.95 -8.88
CA THR A 141 9.74 5.83 -9.34
C THR A 141 8.38 5.13 -9.33
N GLY A 142 8.34 3.80 -9.22
CA GLY A 142 7.13 2.99 -9.32
C GLY A 142 6.49 2.98 -10.71
N THR A 143 7.24 3.37 -11.76
CA THR A 143 6.71 3.47 -13.13
C THR A 143 7.25 2.41 -14.07
N LYS A 144 8.39 1.79 -13.73
CA LYS A 144 9.06 0.81 -14.56
C LYS A 144 9.23 -0.51 -13.82
N VAL A 145 8.78 -1.60 -14.46
CA VAL A 145 9.05 -2.96 -13.98
C VAL A 145 10.52 -3.30 -14.19
N MET A 146 11.13 -3.87 -13.17
CA MET A 146 12.55 -4.22 -13.10
C MET A 146 12.72 -5.71 -12.73
N PRO A 147 13.85 -6.34 -13.10
CA PRO A 147 14.22 -7.66 -12.58
C PRO A 147 14.37 -7.63 -11.04
N CYS A 148 14.01 -8.75 -10.38
CA CYS A 148 14.24 -8.94 -8.95
C CYS A 148 14.75 -10.37 -8.68
N VAL A 149 13.92 -11.30 -8.24
CA VAL A 149 14.28 -12.73 -8.18
C VAL A 149 14.58 -13.25 -9.60
N ALA A 150 13.75 -12.92 -10.56
CA ALA A 150 14.10 -13.09 -11.98
C ALA A 150 15.25 -12.15 -12.38
N LYS A 151 16.16 -12.61 -13.23
CA LYS A 151 17.14 -11.75 -13.88
C LYS A 151 16.57 -11.05 -15.11
N GLU A 152 15.64 -11.69 -15.79
CA GLU A 152 14.96 -11.18 -16.97
C GLU A 152 13.63 -11.90 -17.22
N TRP A 153 12.78 -11.33 -18.06
CA TRP A 153 11.53 -11.94 -18.51
C TRP A 153 11.24 -11.62 -19.96
N LYS A 154 10.41 -12.45 -20.57
CA LYS A 154 9.87 -12.22 -21.90
C LYS A 154 8.38 -12.55 -21.92
N GLN A 155 7.56 -11.61 -22.38
CA GLN A 155 6.15 -11.86 -22.68
C GLN A 155 5.99 -12.12 -24.18
N SER A 156 5.17 -13.11 -24.54
CA SER A 156 4.86 -13.39 -25.96
C SER A 156 4.01 -12.27 -26.58
N ASP A 157 4.09 -12.13 -27.91
CA ASP A 157 3.38 -11.08 -28.64
C ASP A 157 1.87 -11.21 -28.56
N ASP A 158 1.35 -12.43 -28.37
CA ASP A 158 -0.06 -12.73 -28.14
C ASP A 158 -0.49 -12.58 -26.68
N GLY A 159 0.44 -12.26 -25.77
CA GLY A 159 0.20 -12.08 -24.34
C GLY A 159 -0.16 -13.35 -23.57
N LYS A 160 -0.02 -14.55 -24.16
CA LYS A 160 -0.44 -15.81 -23.55
C LYS A 160 0.65 -16.49 -22.73
N THR A 161 1.91 -16.11 -22.89
CA THR A 161 3.00 -16.66 -22.09
C THR A 161 3.90 -15.57 -21.53
N VAL A 162 4.41 -15.83 -20.31
CA VAL A 162 5.49 -15.04 -19.71
C VAL A 162 6.58 -16.00 -19.28
N THR A 163 7.73 -15.92 -19.93
CA THR A 163 8.92 -16.70 -19.60
C THR A 163 9.77 -15.92 -18.62
N ILE A 164 10.16 -16.55 -17.52
CA ILE A 164 11.01 -16.00 -16.46
C ILE A 164 12.33 -16.74 -16.46
N SER A 165 13.45 -16.01 -16.54
CA SER A 165 14.79 -16.54 -16.34
C SER A 165 15.26 -16.21 -14.93
N LEU A 166 15.57 -17.24 -14.13
CA LEU A 166 16.08 -17.11 -12.76
C LEU A 166 17.59 -16.82 -12.77
N ARG A 167 18.10 -16.27 -11.65
CA ARG A 167 19.51 -16.05 -11.44
C ARG A 167 20.21 -17.37 -11.13
N LYS A 168 21.22 -17.74 -11.91
CA LYS A 168 21.94 -19.01 -11.72
C LYS A 168 22.64 -19.07 -10.37
N GLY A 169 22.46 -20.17 -9.65
CA GLY A 169 23.11 -20.42 -8.35
C GLY A 169 22.39 -19.77 -7.15
N MET A 170 21.16 -19.28 -7.30
CA MET A 170 20.35 -18.79 -6.17
C MET A 170 20.13 -19.87 -5.11
N LYS A 171 20.07 -19.41 -3.87
CA LYS A 171 19.83 -20.29 -2.71
C LYS A 171 18.81 -19.68 -1.76
N TRP A 172 18.07 -20.55 -1.09
CA TRP A 172 17.29 -20.20 0.10
C TRP A 172 18.20 -19.82 1.27
N SER A 173 17.66 -19.19 2.29
CA SER A 173 18.41 -18.71 3.47
C SER A 173 19.07 -19.81 4.31
N ASP A 174 18.72 -21.07 4.09
CA ASP A 174 19.34 -22.26 4.67
C ASP A 174 20.45 -22.88 3.78
N GLY A 175 20.68 -22.30 2.60
CA GLY A 175 21.69 -22.74 1.65
C GLY A 175 21.22 -23.77 0.62
N MET A 176 19.99 -24.25 0.70
CA MET A 176 19.40 -25.12 -0.32
C MET A 176 19.19 -24.37 -1.64
N PRO A 177 19.41 -25.04 -2.81
CA PRO A 177 19.19 -24.41 -4.12
C PRO A 177 17.77 -23.90 -4.28
N PHE A 178 17.63 -22.70 -4.88
CA PHE A 178 16.36 -22.16 -5.37
C PHE A 178 16.33 -22.33 -6.89
N THR A 179 15.28 -22.99 -7.40
CA THR A 179 15.17 -23.35 -8.82
C THR A 179 13.72 -23.27 -9.31
N ALA A 180 13.53 -23.51 -10.61
CA ALA A 180 12.20 -23.64 -11.22
C ALA A 180 11.32 -24.71 -10.56
N ASN A 181 11.91 -25.71 -9.88
CA ASN A 181 11.16 -26.72 -9.13
C ASN A 181 10.35 -26.13 -7.97
N ASP A 182 10.81 -25.02 -7.36
CA ASP A 182 10.08 -24.35 -6.27
C ASP A 182 8.80 -23.68 -6.77
N PHE A 183 8.76 -23.26 -8.04
CA PHE A 183 7.56 -22.75 -8.74
C PHE A 183 6.58 -23.87 -9.08
N VAL A 184 7.08 -24.97 -9.66
CA VAL A 184 6.26 -26.14 -10.02
C VAL A 184 5.65 -26.75 -8.75
N PHE A 185 6.45 -26.90 -7.69
CA PHE A 185 5.96 -27.38 -6.39
C PHE A 185 4.82 -26.50 -5.86
N TRP A 186 5.02 -25.17 -5.85
CA TRP A 186 3.96 -24.25 -5.42
C TRP A 186 2.68 -24.43 -6.24
N TYR A 187 2.81 -24.51 -7.58
CA TYR A 187 1.66 -24.65 -8.47
C TYR A 187 0.94 -25.97 -8.26
N GLU A 188 1.65 -27.09 -8.35
CA GLU A 188 1.03 -28.42 -8.36
C GLU A 188 0.56 -28.89 -6.98
N GLU A 189 1.28 -28.55 -5.92
CA GLU A 189 1.02 -29.12 -4.59
C GLU A 189 0.35 -28.14 -3.62
N VAL A 190 0.45 -26.83 -3.87
CA VAL A 190 -0.16 -25.81 -3.02
C VAL A 190 -1.33 -25.13 -3.75
N TYR A 191 -1.09 -24.54 -4.94
CA TYR A 191 -2.10 -23.78 -5.64
C TYR A 191 -3.27 -24.63 -6.15
N LEU A 192 -3.00 -25.81 -6.70
CA LEU A 192 -4.04 -26.76 -7.15
C LEU A 192 -4.70 -27.56 -6.02
N ASN A 193 -4.17 -27.50 -4.81
CA ASN A 193 -4.74 -28.16 -3.65
C ASN A 193 -5.96 -27.40 -3.11
N LYS A 194 -7.16 -28.00 -3.23
CA LYS A 194 -8.43 -27.35 -2.87
C LYS A 194 -8.60 -27.11 -1.36
N ASP A 195 -7.92 -27.85 -0.51
CA ASP A 195 -7.92 -27.59 0.94
C ASP A 195 -7.14 -26.32 1.28
N LEU A 196 -6.09 -26.02 0.51
CA LEU A 196 -5.23 -24.83 0.68
C LEU A 196 -5.73 -23.61 -0.11
N VAL A 197 -6.16 -23.82 -1.36
CA VAL A 197 -6.65 -22.79 -2.28
C VAL A 197 -8.01 -23.23 -2.85
N PRO A 198 -9.09 -23.03 -2.08
CA PRO A 198 -10.44 -23.44 -2.50
C PRO A 198 -10.91 -22.77 -3.80
N THR A 199 -10.48 -21.52 -4.02
CA THR A 199 -10.85 -20.70 -5.18
C THR A 199 -9.59 -20.16 -5.85
N PRO A 200 -9.48 -20.24 -7.20
CA PRO A 200 -8.36 -19.66 -7.92
C PRO A 200 -8.17 -18.16 -7.63
N HIS A 201 -6.93 -17.71 -7.58
CA HIS A 201 -6.63 -16.30 -7.41
C HIS A 201 -6.98 -15.51 -8.67
N PRO A 202 -7.70 -14.38 -8.55
CA PRO A 202 -8.00 -13.50 -9.69
C PRO A 202 -6.74 -13.04 -10.45
N ASP A 203 -5.65 -12.80 -9.73
CA ASP A 203 -4.35 -12.39 -10.30
C ASP A 203 -3.73 -13.47 -11.21
N PHE A 204 -4.17 -14.72 -11.09
CA PHE A 204 -3.68 -15.84 -11.92
C PHE A 204 -4.74 -16.33 -12.91
N MET A 205 -5.72 -15.49 -13.21
CA MET A 205 -6.78 -15.77 -14.17
C MET A 205 -6.60 -14.98 -15.46
N ALA A 206 -6.94 -15.59 -16.60
CA ALA A 206 -7.19 -14.91 -17.87
C ALA A 206 -8.55 -15.40 -18.40
N GLY A 207 -9.49 -14.47 -18.57
CA GLY A 207 -10.88 -14.85 -18.83
C GLY A 207 -11.46 -15.64 -17.65
N SER A 208 -12.00 -16.83 -17.95
CA SER A 208 -12.59 -17.73 -16.95
C SER A 208 -11.65 -18.81 -16.43
N LYS A 209 -10.41 -18.87 -16.93
CA LYS A 209 -9.48 -19.97 -16.66
C LYS A 209 -8.24 -19.50 -15.93
N SER A 210 -7.77 -20.33 -15.01
CA SER A 210 -6.51 -20.13 -14.30
C SER A 210 -5.33 -20.35 -15.22
N GLY A 211 -4.25 -19.62 -14.98
CA GLY A 211 -2.97 -19.86 -15.61
C GLY A 211 -2.34 -21.19 -15.15
N ALA A 212 -1.30 -21.59 -15.83
CA ALA A 212 -0.48 -22.75 -15.51
C ALA A 212 1.00 -22.36 -15.41
N ILE A 213 1.78 -23.16 -14.68
CA ILE A 213 3.23 -23.00 -14.57
C ILE A 213 3.90 -24.23 -15.12
N ARG A 214 4.90 -24.01 -15.99
CA ARG A 214 5.71 -25.06 -16.57
C ARG A 214 7.20 -24.74 -16.40
N LYS A 215 7.94 -25.75 -15.96
CA LYS A 215 9.41 -25.73 -15.96
C LYS A 215 9.95 -26.05 -17.37
N VAL A 216 10.95 -25.30 -17.82
CA VAL A 216 11.74 -25.61 -19.01
C VAL A 216 13.05 -26.28 -18.60
N ASP A 217 13.77 -25.65 -17.68
CA ASP A 217 14.97 -26.14 -17.02
C ASP A 217 15.05 -25.62 -15.58
N ASP A 218 16.16 -25.83 -14.87
CA ASP A 218 16.29 -25.43 -13.47
C ASP A 218 16.25 -23.90 -13.24
N THR A 219 16.48 -23.13 -14.29
CA THR A 219 16.50 -21.65 -14.23
C THR A 219 15.42 -20.99 -15.07
N THR A 220 14.57 -21.75 -15.74
CA THR A 220 13.57 -21.20 -16.67
C THR A 220 12.16 -21.70 -16.32
N VAL A 221 11.26 -20.76 -16.04
CA VAL A 221 9.83 -20.99 -15.74
C VAL A 221 8.98 -20.28 -16.76
N VAL A 222 7.90 -20.92 -17.22
CA VAL A 222 6.90 -20.32 -18.12
C VAL A 222 5.56 -20.31 -17.41
N PHE A 223 4.95 -19.12 -17.35
CA PHE A 223 3.54 -18.93 -17.01
C PHE A 223 2.72 -18.93 -18.31
N GLU A 224 1.67 -19.74 -18.36
CA GLU A 224 0.88 -19.98 -19.57
C GLU A 224 -0.60 -19.68 -19.31
N PHE A 225 -1.25 -19.00 -20.25
CA PHE A 225 -2.67 -18.64 -20.20
C PHE A 225 -3.36 -19.05 -21.49
N GLN A 226 -4.66 -19.38 -21.42
CA GLN A 226 -5.45 -19.66 -22.59
C GLN A 226 -5.86 -18.40 -23.35
N ASP A 227 -6.12 -17.31 -22.61
CA ASP A 227 -6.45 -16.00 -23.15
C ASP A 227 -5.30 -15.00 -22.91
N PRO A 228 -5.18 -13.93 -23.71
CA PRO A 228 -4.16 -12.91 -23.51
C PRO A 228 -4.23 -12.29 -22.11
N ASN A 229 -3.08 -12.20 -21.41
CA ASN A 229 -2.93 -11.56 -20.11
C ASN A 229 -1.72 -10.62 -20.10
N PHE A 230 -1.84 -9.48 -20.80
CA PHE A 230 -0.78 -8.46 -20.84
C PHE A 230 -0.55 -7.76 -19.49
N LEU A 231 -1.49 -7.89 -18.55
CA LEU A 231 -1.35 -7.36 -17.19
C LEU A 231 -0.39 -8.22 -16.33
N PHE A 232 -0.12 -9.46 -16.73
CA PHE A 232 0.55 -10.43 -15.86
C PHE A 232 1.97 -10.02 -15.45
N VAL A 233 2.69 -9.29 -16.28
CA VAL A 233 4.02 -8.73 -15.92
C VAL A 233 3.91 -7.74 -14.76
N ASP A 234 2.89 -6.87 -14.78
CA ASP A 234 2.63 -5.92 -13.71
C ASP A 234 2.19 -6.67 -12.42
N ILE A 235 1.43 -7.76 -12.58
CA ILE A 235 1.05 -8.65 -11.46
C ILE A 235 2.27 -9.29 -10.82
N LEU A 236 3.23 -9.76 -11.59
CA LEU A 236 4.47 -10.34 -11.06
C LEU A 236 5.35 -9.32 -10.32
N ALA A 237 5.25 -8.04 -10.68
CA ALA A 237 5.96 -6.95 -10.01
C ALA A 237 5.16 -6.34 -8.84
N GLY A 238 3.86 -6.57 -8.79
CA GLY A 238 2.95 -5.94 -7.84
C GLY A 238 2.92 -6.57 -6.45
N SER A 239 2.12 -5.97 -5.59
CA SER A 239 1.79 -6.50 -4.27
C SER A 239 0.63 -7.52 -4.37
N THR A 240 0.74 -8.46 -5.28
CA THR A 240 -0.27 -9.45 -5.62
C THR A 240 0.01 -10.80 -5.00
N ALA A 241 -0.97 -11.70 -5.00
CA ALA A 241 -0.80 -13.06 -4.48
C ALA A 241 0.20 -13.89 -5.30
N ILE A 242 0.38 -13.56 -6.59
CA ILE A 242 1.21 -14.30 -7.53
C ILE A 242 2.60 -13.67 -7.72
N GLY A 243 2.80 -12.41 -7.37
CA GLY A 243 4.08 -11.70 -7.53
C GLY A 243 5.28 -12.34 -6.82
N GLY A 244 5.02 -13.32 -6.00
CA GLY A 244 6.04 -14.20 -5.40
C GLY A 244 6.46 -13.80 -4.00
N GLY A 245 7.12 -14.76 -3.35
CA GLY A 245 7.81 -14.61 -2.10
C GLY A 245 6.96 -14.54 -0.84
N GLN A 246 7.67 -14.42 0.25
CA GLN A 246 7.11 -14.41 1.60
C GLN A 246 6.45 -13.07 1.93
N ALA A 247 6.99 -11.97 1.41
CA ALA A 247 6.48 -10.62 1.65
C ALA A 247 5.25 -10.28 0.78
N THR A 248 4.59 -11.28 0.23
CA THR A 248 3.35 -11.16 -0.53
C THR A 248 2.17 -10.88 0.39
N GLN A 249 1.33 -9.93 -0.02
CA GLN A 249 0.02 -9.70 0.56
C GLN A 249 -1.03 -10.50 -0.20
N ALA A 250 -1.16 -11.79 0.11
CA ALA A 250 -2.26 -12.58 -0.41
C ALA A 250 -3.60 -12.11 0.14
N MET A 251 -4.68 -12.25 -0.62
CA MET A 251 -6.03 -12.04 -0.10
C MET A 251 -6.25 -12.88 1.15
N GLY A 252 -6.49 -12.23 2.28
CA GLY A 252 -6.59 -12.87 3.58
C GLY A 252 -5.26 -13.22 4.25
N GLY A 253 -4.11 -12.70 3.77
CA GLY A 253 -2.80 -12.78 4.45
C GLY A 253 -2.22 -14.19 4.62
N ARG A 254 -2.54 -15.15 3.74
CA ARG A 254 -2.44 -16.57 4.09
C ARG A 254 -1.68 -17.45 3.10
N SER A 255 -1.08 -16.92 2.07
CA SER A 255 -0.29 -17.74 1.16
C SER A 255 0.98 -17.05 0.69
N MET A 256 2.04 -17.82 0.59
CA MET A 256 3.23 -17.53 -0.17
C MET A 256 2.91 -17.84 -1.63
N GLY A 257 3.02 -16.86 -2.51
CA GLY A 257 2.60 -17.01 -3.89
C GLY A 257 3.78 -17.17 -4.84
N GLY A 258 3.52 -17.80 -6.00
CA GLY A 258 4.44 -17.95 -7.11
C GLY A 258 5.52 -19.00 -6.94
N TYR A 259 6.05 -19.21 -5.73
CA TYR A 259 7.07 -20.21 -5.40
C TYR A 259 7.14 -20.48 -3.89
N MET A 260 7.65 -21.64 -3.48
CA MET A 260 7.85 -22.01 -2.08
C MET A 260 9.09 -22.92 -1.90
N PRO A 261 9.75 -22.93 -0.72
CA PRO A 261 10.85 -23.87 -0.42
C PRO A 261 10.32 -25.30 -0.31
N ALA A 262 10.31 -26.00 -1.46
CA ALA A 262 9.77 -27.35 -1.58
C ALA A 262 10.36 -28.33 -0.55
N HIS A 263 11.69 -28.28 -0.33
CA HIS A 263 12.43 -29.12 0.62
C HIS A 263 11.93 -28.96 2.07
N TYR A 264 11.44 -27.76 2.44
CA TYR A 264 10.93 -27.48 3.77
C TYR A 264 9.42 -27.75 3.89
N ILE A 265 8.62 -27.31 2.89
CA ILE A 265 7.16 -27.35 2.98
C ILE A 265 6.58 -28.75 2.83
N LYS A 266 7.23 -29.64 2.06
CA LYS A 266 6.75 -31.02 1.82
C LYS A 266 6.44 -31.78 3.10
N GLN A 267 7.19 -31.60 4.17
CA GLN A 267 6.99 -32.29 5.45
C GLN A 267 5.66 -31.96 6.16
N PHE A 268 4.96 -30.91 5.71
CA PHE A 268 3.66 -30.48 6.26
C PHE A 268 2.48 -30.82 5.35
N LEU A 269 2.73 -31.45 4.20
CA LEU A 269 1.70 -31.86 3.24
C LEU A 269 1.32 -33.34 3.41
N PRO A 270 0.02 -33.67 3.47
CA PRO A 270 -0.44 -35.06 3.53
C PRO A 270 0.04 -35.96 2.38
N LYS A 271 0.44 -35.37 1.25
CA LYS A 271 0.96 -36.08 0.09
C LYS A 271 2.35 -36.72 0.35
N HIS A 272 3.16 -36.10 1.23
CA HIS A 272 4.54 -36.54 1.54
C HIS A 272 4.70 -37.15 2.92
N SER A 273 3.69 -36.98 3.79
CA SER A 273 3.52 -37.63 5.08
C SER A 273 2.08 -38.09 5.16
N SER A 274 1.73 -39.09 5.97
CA SER A 274 0.32 -39.49 6.07
C SER A 274 -0.52 -38.34 6.65
N LYS A 275 -1.82 -38.30 6.30
CA LYS A 275 -2.74 -37.28 6.83
C LYS A 275 -2.80 -37.34 8.35
N GLU A 276 -2.80 -38.55 8.91
CA GLU A 276 -2.81 -38.81 10.35
C GLU A 276 -1.55 -38.24 11.03
N GLU A 277 -0.38 -38.38 10.39
CA GLU A 277 0.87 -37.85 10.92
C GLU A 277 0.89 -36.34 10.94
N VAL A 278 0.46 -35.68 9.85
CA VAL A 278 0.42 -34.21 9.77
C VAL A 278 -0.62 -33.65 10.72
N GLU A 279 -1.80 -34.30 10.86
CA GLU A 279 -2.82 -33.92 11.84
C GLU A 279 -2.32 -34.06 13.29
N LYS A 280 -1.57 -35.13 13.57
CA LYS A 280 -0.93 -35.32 14.88
C LYS A 280 0.08 -34.22 15.19
N LYS A 281 0.93 -33.84 14.22
CA LYS A 281 1.86 -32.72 14.35
C LYS A 281 1.12 -31.40 14.57
N ALA A 282 0.05 -31.15 13.83
CA ALA A 282 -0.79 -29.94 13.96
C ALA A 282 -1.37 -29.84 15.37
N LYS A 283 -2.00 -30.90 15.88
CA LYS A 283 -2.57 -30.93 17.23
C LYS A 283 -1.50 -30.76 18.31
N ALA A 284 -0.35 -31.41 18.18
CA ALA A 284 0.76 -31.24 19.10
C ALA A 284 1.32 -29.82 19.15
N ALA A 285 1.20 -29.09 18.02
CA ALA A 285 1.57 -27.67 17.91
C ALA A 285 0.44 -26.69 18.26
N GLY A 286 -0.73 -27.20 18.72
CA GLY A 286 -1.88 -26.38 19.17
C GLY A 286 -2.78 -25.85 18.04
N PHE A 287 -2.77 -26.49 16.87
CA PHE A 287 -3.63 -26.12 15.74
C PHE A 287 -4.82 -27.09 15.58
N ASP A 288 -5.95 -26.55 15.09
CA ASP A 288 -7.19 -27.32 14.87
C ASP A 288 -7.04 -28.39 13.77
N GLY A 289 -6.11 -28.19 12.81
CA GLY A 289 -5.87 -29.12 11.73
C GLY A 289 -4.66 -28.74 10.88
N TRP A 290 -4.29 -29.63 9.95
CA TRP A 290 -3.10 -29.50 9.13
C TRP A 290 -3.08 -28.23 8.26
N VAL A 291 -4.24 -27.74 7.79
CA VAL A 291 -4.35 -26.54 6.96
C VAL A 291 -3.95 -25.29 7.75
N SER A 292 -4.42 -25.14 8.98
CA SER A 292 -4.01 -24.02 9.85
C SER A 292 -2.56 -24.13 10.26
N TYR A 293 -2.07 -25.35 10.50
CA TYR A 293 -0.68 -25.62 10.83
C TYR A 293 0.27 -25.27 9.69
N ILE A 294 0.05 -25.75 8.47
CA ILE A 294 0.92 -25.45 7.33
C ILE A 294 0.91 -23.96 7.01
N ARG A 295 -0.24 -23.27 7.15
CA ARG A 295 -0.31 -21.80 6.99
C ARG A 295 0.54 -21.06 8.00
N ASN A 296 0.66 -21.52 9.22
CA ASN A 296 1.61 -20.98 10.18
C ASN A 296 3.06 -21.30 9.78
N ARG A 297 3.35 -22.51 9.27
CA ARG A 297 4.71 -22.90 8.90
C ARG A 297 5.29 -22.16 7.71
N TRP A 298 4.45 -21.68 6.79
CA TRP A 298 4.91 -20.84 5.66
C TRP A 298 4.79 -19.32 5.90
N ASP A 299 4.33 -18.89 7.08
CA ASP A 299 4.31 -17.47 7.44
C ASP A 299 5.69 -17.04 8.00
N TRP A 300 6.46 -16.35 7.18
CA TRP A 300 7.82 -15.89 7.52
C TRP A 300 7.89 -15.00 8.76
N ARG A 301 6.77 -14.33 9.12
CA ARG A 301 6.67 -13.46 10.29
C ARG A 301 6.56 -14.26 11.60
N LEU A 302 5.99 -15.45 11.51
CA LEU A 302 5.69 -16.33 12.64
C LEU A 302 6.68 -17.49 12.78
N ASN A 303 7.35 -17.87 11.69
CA ASN A 303 8.20 -19.05 11.64
C ASN A 303 9.67 -18.72 11.33
N PRO A 304 10.54 -18.64 12.34
CA PRO A 304 11.98 -18.42 12.14
C PRO A 304 12.72 -19.53 11.37
N GLU A 305 12.14 -20.73 11.30
CA GLU A 305 12.72 -21.89 10.61
C GLU A 305 12.45 -21.87 9.10
N LEU A 306 11.49 -21.06 8.64
CA LEU A 306 11.15 -21.01 7.22
C LEU A 306 12.32 -20.48 6.39
N PRO A 307 12.80 -21.23 5.39
CA PRO A 307 13.75 -20.70 4.42
C PRO A 307 13.15 -19.56 3.59
N VAL A 308 13.90 -18.47 3.43
CA VAL A 308 13.45 -17.24 2.78
C VAL A 308 14.43 -16.76 1.70
N LEU A 309 13.93 -15.96 0.73
CA LEU A 309 14.75 -15.20 -0.22
C LEU A 309 14.90 -13.73 0.17
N THR A 310 14.15 -13.28 1.17
CA THR A 310 14.19 -11.89 1.67
C THR A 310 15.57 -11.51 2.20
N PRO A 311 15.94 -10.22 2.15
CA PRO A 311 17.27 -9.75 2.63
C PRO A 311 17.47 -9.93 4.14
N TRP A 312 16.40 -9.94 4.90
CA TRP A 312 16.39 -10.28 6.32
C TRP A 312 15.35 -11.37 6.57
N LYS A 313 15.64 -12.26 7.52
CA LYS A 313 14.74 -13.32 7.99
C LYS A 313 14.31 -13.09 9.42
N THR A 314 13.12 -13.52 9.79
CA THR A 314 12.66 -13.49 11.18
C THR A 314 13.52 -14.43 12.04
N VAL A 315 14.01 -13.92 13.17
CA VAL A 315 14.68 -14.71 14.21
C VAL A 315 13.92 -14.67 15.54
N ASN A 316 13.16 -13.59 15.79
CA ASN A 316 12.19 -13.52 16.87
C ASN A 316 10.85 -13.08 16.26
N PRO A 317 9.76 -13.87 16.40
CA PRO A 317 8.56 -13.71 15.60
C PRO A 317 7.68 -12.50 16.01
N ILE A 318 6.79 -12.08 15.09
CA ILE A 318 5.92 -10.89 15.23
C ILE A 318 4.93 -10.96 16.40
N ASN A 319 4.62 -12.16 16.88
CA ASN A 319 3.71 -12.35 18.03
C ASN A 319 4.42 -12.25 19.39
N THR A 320 5.61 -11.65 19.41
CA THR A 320 6.38 -11.34 20.62
C THR A 320 6.48 -9.82 20.81
N PRO A 321 6.84 -9.32 22.02
CA PRO A 321 7.00 -7.89 22.26
C PRO A 321 8.06 -7.20 21.40
N THR A 322 9.01 -7.96 20.84
CA THR A 322 10.03 -7.44 19.94
C THR A 322 10.18 -8.38 18.76
N TRP A 323 9.71 -7.94 17.58
CA TRP A 323 9.93 -8.67 16.33
C TRP A 323 11.32 -8.36 15.80
N VAL A 324 12.16 -9.39 15.62
CA VAL A 324 13.55 -9.21 15.18
C VAL A 324 13.79 -9.92 13.86
N LEU A 325 14.34 -9.17 12.92
CA LEU A 325 14.83 -9.68 11.64
C LEU A 325 16.35 -9.62 11.65
N GLU A 326 17.01 -10.65 11.10
CA GLU A 326 18.45 -10.73 10.95
C GLU A 326 18.83 -10.98 9.49
N ARG A 327 19.97 -10.46 9.07
CA ARG A 327 20.55 -10.63 7.73
C ARG A 327 20.45 -12.07 7.22
N ASN A 328 19.94 -12.23 5.99
CA ASN A 328 19.97 -13.49 5.27
C ASN A 328 21.38 -13.73 4.70
N PRO A 329 22.10 -14.78 5.12
CA PRO A 329 23.47 -15.03 4.65
C PRO A 329 23.55 -15.42 3.17
N TYR A 330 22.45 -15.83 2.55
CA TYR A 330 22.37 -16.23 1.14
C TYR A 330 21.61 -15.23 0.27
N TYR A 331 21.41 -13.98 0.74
CA TYR A 331 20.71 -12.98 -0.05
C TYR A 331 21.44 -12.69 -1.37
N MET A 332 20.68 -12.60 -2.45
CA MET A 332 21.17 -12.51 -3.84
C MET A 332 21.75 -11.14 -4.22
N GLY A 333 21.51 -10.11 -3.40
CA GLY A 333 21.88 -8.72 -3.72
C GLY A 333 23.31 -8.39 -3.33
N VAL A 334 23.99 -7.64 -4.22
CA VAL A 334 25.31 -7.04 -3.96
C VAL A 334 25.30 -5.57 -4.38
N ASP A 335 26.20 -4.75 -3.85
CA ASP A 335 26.43 -3.40 -4.38
C ASP A 335 27.43 -3.40 -5.54
N THR A 336 27.70 -2.23 -6.11
CA THR A 336 28.64 -2.06 -7.23
C THR A 336 30.10 -2.29 -6.85
N ALA A 337 30.44 -2.34 -5.58
CA ALA A 337 31.77 -2.73 -5.09
C ALA A 337 31.88 -4.24 -4.77
N GLY A 338 30.79 -4.98 -4.85
CA GLY A 338 30.72 -6.42 -4.57
C GLY A 338 30.41 -6.78 -3.12
N ASN A 339 30.03 -5.82 -2.30
CA ASN A 339 29.62 -6.11 -0.93
C ASN A 339 28.24 -6.77 -0.92
N GLN A 340 28.11 -7.94 -0.29
CA GLN A 340 26.82 -8.61 -0.14
C GLN A 340 25.88 -7.78 0.74
N LEU A 341 24.71 -7.42 0.19
CA LEU A 341 23.67 -6.70 0.92
C LEU A 341 22.88 -7.65 1.87
N PRO A 342 22.14 -7.11 2.82
CA PRO A 342 22.01 -5.71 3.24
C PRO A 342 23.25 -5.22 4.04
N TYR A 343 23.43 -3.89 4.17
CA TYR A 343 24.48 -3.34 5.04
C TYR A 343 24.12 -3.46 6.53
N ILE A 344 22.86 -3.21 6.91
CA ILE A 344 22.38 -3.31 8.29
C ILE A 344 22.20 -4.78 8.67
N ASP A 345 22.74 -5.18 9.81
CA ASP A 345 22.68 -6.57 10.27
C ASP A 345 21.31 -7.01 10.75
N ARG A 346 20.60 -6.14 11.48
CA ARG A 346 19.34 -6.46 12.14
C ARG A 346 18.32 -5.35 12.00
N ILE A 347 17.04 -5.73 12.04
CA ILE A 347 15.92 -4.84 12.24
C ILE A 347 15.19 -5.28 13.49
N SER A 348 15.03 -4.36 14.46
CA SER A 348 14.34 -4.62 15.72
C SER A 348 13.10 -3.76 15.79
N MET A 349 11.93 -4.39 15.80
CA MET A 349 10.63 -3.71 15.89
C MET A 349 10.04 -3.93 17.28
N THR A 350 9.85 -2.86 18.04
CA THR A 350 9.29 -2.90 19.40
C THR A 350 7.79 -2.65 19.34
N LEU A 351 7.02 -3.49 20.03
CA LEU A 351 5.58 -3.37 20.14
C LEU A 351 5.20 -2.03 20.80
N ALA A 352 4.33 -1.28 20.14
CA ALA A 352 3.62 -0.14 20.71
C ALA A 352 2.15 -0.53 20.93
N GLU A 353 1.65 -0.33 22.14
CA GLU A 353 0.31 -0.74 22.55
C GLU A 353 -0.80 -0.05 21.73
N ASN A 354 -0.50 1.15 21.23
CA ASN A 354 -1.39 1.94 20.39
C ASN A 354 -0.61 2.97 19.58
N LEU A 355 -1.30 3.66 18.67
CA LEU A 355 -0.69 4.65 17.77
C LEU A 355 -0.12 5.87 18.51
N GLU A 356 -0.70 6.26 19.63
CA GLU A 356 -0.20 7.39 20.43
C GLU A 356 1.17 7.06 21.04
N VAL A 357 1.31 5.88 21.64
CA VAL A 357 2.60 5.39 22.17
C VAL A 357 3.66 5.29 21.07
N LEU A 358 3.28 4.80 19.87
CA LEU A 358 4.20 4.74 18.74
C LEU A 358 4.68 6.13 18.34
N ASN A 359 3.77 7.10 18.23
CA ASN A 359 4.12 8.47 17.87
C ASN A 359 4.93 9.18 18.96
N LEU A 360 4.65 8.97 20.26
CA LEU A 360 5.46 9.51 21.34
C LEU A 360 6.91 8.99 21.29
N ARG A 361 7.08 7.69 21.03
CA ARG A 361 8.43 7.09 20.84
C ARG A 361 9.14 7.65 19.59
N ALA A 362 8.40 7.90 18.51
CA ALA A 362 8.94 8.55 17.31
C ALA A 362 9.40 9.98 17.60
N VAL A 363 8.57 10.79 18.33
CA VAL A 363 8.93 12.14 18.80
C VAL A 363 10.20 12.09 19.67
N ALA A 364 10.32 11.07 20.52
CA ALA A 364 11.47 10.88 21.41
C ALA A 364 12.74 10.38 20.69
N GLY A 365 12.73 10.20 19.35
CA GLY A 365 13.89 9.74 18.57
C GLY A 365 14.29 8.28 18.86
N GLN A 366 13.35 7.46 19.33
CA GLN A 366 13.64 6.05 19.65
C GLN A 366 13.71 5.16 18.41
N TYR A 367 13.24 5.65 17.25
CA TYR A 367 13.30 4.94 15.97
C TYR A 367 14.35 5.56 15.04
N ASP A 368 14.98 4.74 14.23
CA ASP A 368 16.01 5.20 13.30
C ASP A 368 15.42 5.62 11.95
N LEU A 369 14.45 4.85 11.46
CA LEU A 369 13.61 5.21 10.31
C LEU A 369 12.20 4.65 10.55
N GLN A 370 11.22 5.52 10.59
CA GLN A 370 9.80 5.18 10.79
C GLN A 370 8.93 6.02 9.86
N GLU A 371 8.16 5.40 9.02
CA GLU A 371 7.13 6.02 8.17
C GLU A 371 5.75 5.46 8.47
N ARG A 372 5.68 4.20 8.86
CA ARG A 372 4.42 3.54 9.12
C ARG A 372 3.86 3.95 10.48
N HIS A 373 2.60 4.39 10.49
CA HIS A 373 1.87 4.87 11.67
C HIS A 373 2.38 6.19 12.29
N THR A 374 3.29 6.90 11.62
CA THR A 374 3.64 8.28 11.99
C THR A 374 2.55 9.23 11.54
N ALA A 375 1.92 9.92 12.49
CA ALA A 375 0.73 10.71 12.25
C ALA A 375 1.06 12.12 11.75
N LEU A 376 0.45 12.56 10.64
CA LEU A 376 0.63 13.90 10.09
C LEU A 376 0.23 15.01 11.08
N GLY A 377 -0.80 14.79 11.88
CA GLY A 377 -1.21 15.73 12.94
C GLY A 377 -0.16 15.99 14.01
N LYS A 378 0.88 15.12 14.14
CA LYS A 378 2.01 15.31 15.05
C LYS A 378 3.18 16.06 14.40
N LEU A 379 3.06 16.49 13.13
CA LEU A 379 4.13 17.16 12.39
C LEU A 379 4.75 18.35 13.15
N PRO A 380 4.00 19.28 13.77
CA PRO A 380 4.60 20.37 14.54
C PRO A 380 5.51 19.87 15.66
N VAL A 381 5.10 18.83 16.40
CA VAL A 381 5.87 18.27 17.52
C VAL A 381 7.13 17.55 17.03
N PHE A 382 7.05 16.85 15.90
CA PHE A 382 8.24 16.27 15.25
C PHE A 382 9.24 17.34 14.86
N LEU A 383 8.78 18.44 14.25
CA LEU A 383 9.66 19.55 13.82
C LEU A 383 10.33 20.27 15.00
N GLU A 384 9.62 20.46 16.10
CA GLU A 384 10.15 21.07 17.32
C GLU A 384 11.30 20.26 17.93
N ASN A 385 11.19 18.94 17.93
CA ASN A 385 12.12 18.05 18.63
C ASN A 385 13.28 17.55 17.74
N ARG A 386 13.21 17.70 16.41
CA ARG A 386 14.14 17.10 15.45
C ARG A 386 15.62 17.42 15.70
N ALA A 387 15.94 18.69 15.98
CA ALA A 387 17.33 19.15 16.18
C ALA A 387 17.92 18.58 17.47
N LYS A 388 17.16 18.61 18.56
CA LYS A 388 17.57 18.11 19.88
C LYS A 388 17.78 16.60 19.88
N LEU A 389 16.96 15.85 19.13
CA LEU A 389 16.93 14.39 19.18
C LEU A 389 17.64 13.73 17.97
N GLY A 390 18.22 14.52 17.06
CA GLY A 390 19.08 14.05 15.98
C GLY A 390 18.36 13.27 14.90
N TYR A 391 17.16 13.71 14.51
CA TYR A 391 16.44 13.18 13.35
C TYR A 391 15.94 14.28 12.42
N GLU A 392 15.64 13.91 11.19
CA GLU A 392 14.96 14.71 10.19
C GLU A 392 13.51 14.25 10.03
N VAL A 393 12.65 15.16 9.55
CA VAL A 393 11.29 14.84 9.10
C VAL A 393 11.23 15.06 7.60
N ARG A 394 10.81 14.03 6.86
CA ARG A 394 10.61 14.08 5.41
C ARG A 394 9.17 13.74 5.08
N LEU A 395 8.62 14.37 4.05
CA LEU A 395 7.25 14.11 3.60
C LEU A 395 7.26 13.49 2.21
N ASP A 396 6.57 12.35 2.10
CA ASP A 396 6.37 11.61 0.85
C ASP A 396 4.88 11.62 0.50
N PRO A 397 4.38 12.58 -0.31
CA PRO A 397 2.99 12.58 -0.75
C PRO A 397 2.62 11.31 -1.49
N ALA A 398 1.45 10.77 -1.19
CA ALA A 398 0.89 9.61 -1.85
C ALA A 398 0.35 9.95 -3.25
N LEU A 399 0.08 8.94 -4.05
CA LEU A 399 -0.47 9.09 -5.40
C LEU A 399 -1.97 8.78 -5.47
N ASN A 400 -2.57 8.32 -4.37
CA ASN A 400 -3.98 7.96 -4.27
C ASN A 400 -4.89 9.19 -4.31
N GLY A 401 -6.15 8.97 -4.73
CA GLY A 401 -7.13 10.04 -4.90
C GLY A 401 -7.64 10.64 -3.59
N SER A 402 -7.77 9.87 -2.52
CA SER A 402 -8.33 10.37 -1.26
C SER A 402 -7.91 9.49 -0.07
N ASP A 403 -7.53 10.12 1.05
CA ASP A 403 -7.14 9.43 2.29
C ASP A 403 -8.34 9.13 3.20
N ALA A 404 -9.44 9.86 3.00
CA ALA A 404 -10.73 9.62 3.65
C ALA A 404 -11.84 9.77 2.61
N THR A 405 -12.38 8.65 2.15
CA THR A 405 -13.38 8.59 1.10
C THR A 405 -14.69 8.07 1.69
N LEU A 406 -15.80 8.75 1.41
CA LEU A 406 -17.12 8.24 1.74
C LEU A 406 -17.56 7.29 0.62
N GLN A 407 -17.62 6.02 0.91
CA GLN A 407 -18.00 4.98 -0.05
C GLN A 407 -19.46 4.57 0.16
N THR A 408 -20.31 4.84 -0.83
CA THR A 408 -21.75 4.60 -0.76
C THR A 408 -22.08 3.17 -1.18
N ASN A 409 -22.71 2.40 -0.31
CA ASN A 409 -23.06 1.01 -0.59
C ASN A 409 -24.13 0.90 -1.69
N GLN A 410 -23.72 0.49 -2.89
CA GLN A 410 -24.55 0.33 -4.07
C GLN A 410 -25.38 -0.97 -4.08
N SER A 411 -25.29 -1.77 -3.05
CA SER A 411 -26.08 -2.99 -2.84
C SER A 411 -26.93 -2.94 -1.55
N TYR A 412 -26.93 -1.82 -0.84
CA TYR A 412 -27.72 -1.64 0.38
C TYR A 412 -29.21 -1.88 0.12
N ASP A 413 -29.88 -2.63 0.99
CA ASP A 413 -31.28 -3.06 0.81
C ASP A 413 -32.09 -3.14 2.11
N ALA A 414 -31.49 -2.87 3.27
CA ALA A 414 -32.18 -2.95 4.56
C ALA A 414 -33.25 -1.84 4.74
N ASP A 415 -33.13 -0.69 4.06
CA ASP A 415 -34.12 0.37 3.99
C ASP A 415 -34.27 0.83 2.53
N ALA A 416 -35.45 0.60 1.95
CA ALA A 416 -35.71 0.87 0.53
C ALA A 416 -35.59 2.35 0.15
N GLU A 417 -35.98 3.27 1.04
CA GLU A 417 -35.85 4.72 0.82
C GLU A 417 -34.38 5.15 0.83
N ILE A 418 -33.60 4.71 1.81
CA ILE A 418 -32.16 4.98 1.87
C ILE A 418 -31.46 4.35 0.66
N ALA A 419 -31.78 3.10 0.32
CA ALA A 419 -31.24 2.42 -0.86
C ALA A 419 -31.50 3.22 -2.14
N ARG A 420 -32.72 3.74 -2.32
CA ARG A 420 -33.07 4.59 -3.47
C ARG A 420 -32.13 5.78 -3.58
N TRP A 421 -31.90 6.50 -2.48
CA TRP A 421 -31.04 7.69 -2.48
C TRP A 421 -29.58 7.35 -2.70
N LEU A 422 -29.07 6.30 -2.08
CA LEU A 422 -27.68 5.83 -2.32
C LEU A 422 -27.45 5.42 -3.79
N HIS A 423 -28.50 4.95 -4.51
CA HIS A 423 -28.42 4.62 -5.94
C HIS A 423 -28.64 5.84 -6.87
N THR A 424 -29.07 6.99 -6.36
CA THR A 424 -29.34 8.19 -7.17
C THR A 424 -28.05 9.04 -7.28
N SER A 425 -27.53 9.21 -8.50
CA SER A 425 -26.27 9.95 -8.73
C SER A 425 -26.35 11.41 -8.27
N ASP A 426 -27.46 12.10 -8.54
CA ASP A 426 -27.63 13.50 -8.12
C ASP A 426 -27.69 13.66 -6.60
N PHE A 427 -28.18 12.65 -5.89
CA PHE A 427 -28.08 12.61 -4.43
C PHE A 427 -26.64 12.55 -3.97
N ARG A 428 -25.83 11.62 -4.52
CA ARG A 428 -24.40 11.47 -4.20
C ARG A 428 -23.60 12.72 -4.60
N ARG A 429 -23.90 13.32 -5.76
CA ARG A 429 -23.31 14.59 -6.22
C ARG A 429 -23.60 15.74 -5.25
N ALA A 430 -24.85 15.83 -4.77
CA ALA A 430 -25.23 16.84 -3.78
C ALA A 430 -24.49 16.65 -2.44
N LEU A 431 -24.38 15.41 -1.93
CA LEU A 431 -23.57 15.11 -0.75
C LEU A 431 -22.12 15.56 -0.94
N SER A 432 -21.54 15.30 -2.11
CA SER A 432 -20.17 15.69 -2.43
C SER A 432 -19.96 17.20 -2.44
N MET A 433 -20.86 17.95 -3.10
CA MET A 433 -20.79 19.42 -3.14
C MET A 433 -21.13 20.10 -1.81
N GLY A 434 -21.73 19.37 -0.87
CA GLY A 434 -21.96 19.83 0.50
C GLY A 434 -20.72 19.82 1.40
N ILE A 435 -19.58 19.29 0.93
CA ILE A 435 -18.35 19.11 1.71
C ILE A 435 -17.37 20.25 1.43
N ASP A 436 -16.96 20.95 2.50
CA ASP A 436 -15.88 21.93 2.50
C ASP A 436 -14.53 21.23 2.67
N ARG A 437 -13.92 20.88 1.56
CA ARG A 437 -12.66 20.12 1.51
C ARG A 437 -11.45 20.95 1.90
N ASP A 438 -11.51 22.27 1.71
CA ASP A 438 -10.43 23.17 2.12
C ASP A 438 -10.39 23.26 3.65
N GLN A 439 -11.56 23.38 4.31
CA GLN A 439 -11.65 23.31 5.76
C GLN A 439 -11.16 21.97 6.31
N LEU A 440 -11.51 20.85 5.65
CA LEU A 440 -11.00 19.53 6.04
C LEU A 440 -9.48 19.47 5.91
N ASN A 441 -8.90 19.96 4.78
CA ASN A 441 -7.48 19.94 4.51
C ASN A 441 -6.69 20.73 5.55
N GLU A 442 -7.12 21.93 5.88
CA GLU A 442 -6.49 22.74 6.93
C GLU A 442 -6.55 22.07 8.29
N THR A 443 -7.69 21.45 8.63
CA THR A 443 -7.91 20.86 9.96
C THR A 443 -7.16 19.55 10.17
N PHE A 444 -7.21 18.62 9.21
CA PHE A 444 -6.74 17.23 9.39
C PHE A 444 -5.45 16.92 8.61
N TRP A 445 -5.17 17.65 7.53
CA TRP A 445 -3.97 17.44 6.70
C TRP A 445 -2.98 18.62 6.80
N VAL A 446 -3.18 19.54 7.74
CA VAL A 446 -2.33 20.73 7.96
C VAL A 446 -2.03 21.52 6.65
N GLY A 447 -2.99 21.52 5.74
CA GLY A 447 -2.91 22.20 4.44
C GLY A 447 -2.01 21.55 3.39
N VAL A 448 -1.41 20.36 3.65
CA VAL A 448 -0.46 19.72 2.71
C VAL A 448 -1.11 18.72 1.75
N GLY A 449 -2.36 18.37 1.95
CA GLY A 449 -3.12 17.50 1.05
C GLY A 449 -3.68 18.26 -0.17
N VAL A 450 -4.22 17.51 -1.12
CA VAL A 450 -4.90 18.05 -2.31
C VAL A 450 -6.41 17.77 -2.18
N PRO A 451 -7.26 18.78 -1.94
CA PRO A 451 -8.71 18.63 -1.95
C PRO A 451 -9.22 18.16 -3.31
N GLY A 452 -10.26 17.31 -3.33
CA GLY A 452 -10.88 16.91 -4.59
C GLY A 452 -11.62 15.58 -4.56
N SER A 453 -11.89 15.06 -5.76
CA SER A 453 -12.52 13.76 -6.00
C SER A 453 -11.56 12.60 -5.70
N THR A 454 -12.00 11.38 -6.02
CA THR A 454 -11.16 10.16 -5.92
C THR A 454 -10.19 9.99 -7.10
N ALA A 455 -10.05 10.97 -8.00
CA ALA A 455 -9.09 10.91 -9.09
C ALA A 455 -7.66 10.68 -8.56
N PRO A 456 -6.92 9.70 -9.05
CA PRO A 456 -5.51 9.52 -8.69
C PRO A 456 -4.65 10.68 -9.23
N SER A 457 -3.39 10.75 -8.76
CA SER A 457 -2.44 11.79 -9.16
C SER A 457 -2.33 11.93 -10.69
N GLU A 458 -2.26 13.18 -11.16
CA GLU A 458 -2.07 13.52 -12.57
C GLU A 458 -0.74 13.01 -13.14
N SER A 459 0.25 12.71 -12.29
CA SER A 459 1.51 12.10 -12.70
C SER A 459 1.37 10.66 -13.19
N LEU A 460 0.23 10.03 -12.99
CA LEU A 460 -0.04 8.65 -13.39
C LEU A 460 -0.66 8.59 -14.79
N PRO A 461 -0.25 7.63 -15.64
CA PRO A 461 -0.69 7.57 -17.03
C PRO A 461 -2.17 7.24 -17.22
N TYR A 462 -2.84 6.70 -16.20
CA TYR A 462 -4.26 6.38 -16.21
C TYR A 462 -5.12 7.36 -15.39
N SER A 463 -4.53 8.49 -14.97
CA SER A 463 -5.30 9.60 -14.41
C SER A 463 -6.24 10.17 -15.48
N PRO A 464 -7.52 10.44 -15.16
CA PRO A 464 -8.47 11.01 -16.13
C PRO A 464 -8.21 12.48 -16.44
N GLY A 465 -7.33 13.16 -15.69
CA GLY A 465 -6.96 14.56 -15.88
C GLY A 465 -7.38 15.47 -14.71
N PRO A 466 -6.83 16.69 -14.66
CA PRO A 466 -7.01 17.62 -13.53
C PRO A 466 -8.46 18.10 -13.34
N GLU A 467 -9.24 18.22 -14.43
CA GLU A 467 -10.65 18.61 -14.38
C GLU A 467 -11.48 17.58 -13.61
N TRP A 468 -11.10 16.28 -13.67
CA TRP A 468 -11.78 15.23 -12.93
C TRP A 468 -11.48 15.27 -11.44
N ARG A 469 -10.32 15.83 -11.04
CA ARG A 469 -10.03 16.09 -9.63
C ARG A 469 -11.02 17.05 -9.00
N LYS A 470 -11.53 18.01 -9.79
CA LYS A 470 -12.50 19.04 -9.34
C LYS A 470 -13.96 18.64 -9.56
N LYS A 471 -14.23 17.65 -10.41
CA LYS A 471 -15.59 17.24 -10.79
C LYS A 471 -16.42 16.86 -9.56
N TRP A 472 -17.53 17.54 -9.36
CA TRP A 472 -18.46 17.38 -8.23
C TRP A 472 -17.83 17.57 -6.83
N SER A 473 -16.63 18.08 -6.72
CA SER A 473 -15.85 18.16 -5.47
C SER A 473 -15.56 19.59 -5.00
N THR A 474 -16.09 20.58 -5.67
CA THR A 474 -16.08 21.98 -5.22
C THR A 474 -17.30 22.25 -4.34
N LEU A 475 -17.10 22.95 -3.22
CA LEU A 475 -18.20 23.34 -2.34
C LEU A 475 -19.19 24.23 -3.09
N ASP A 476 -20.43 23.78 -3.23
CA ASP A 476 -21.54 24.55 -3.77
C ASP A 476 -22.85 24.14 -3.10
N VAL A 477 -23.16 24.79 -1.99
CA VAL A 477 -24.36 24.52 -1.19
C VAL A 477 -25.63 24.85 -1.96
N LYS A 478 -25.58 25.85 -2.85
CA LYS A 478 -26.78 26.26 -3.66
C LYS A 478 -27.11 25.16 -4.68
N GLN A 479 -26.11 24.72 -5.45
CA GLN A 479 -26.29 23.65 -6.44
C GLN A 479 -26.67 22.33 -5.76
N ALA A 480 -26.04 22.00 -4.63
CA ALA A 480 -26.38 20.80 -3.85
C ALA A 480 -27.84 20.78 -3.39
N ASN A 481 -28.35 21.91 -2.84
CA ASN A 481 -29.76 22.03 -2.47
C ASN A 481 -30.65 21.90 -3.71
N GLY A 482 -30.30 22.54 -4.83
CA GLY A 482 -31.08 22.46 -6.08
C GLY A 482 -31.18 21.01 -6.60
N LEU A 483 -30.10 20.23 -6.57
CA LEU A 483 -30.16 18.83 -6.94
C LEU A 483 -31.07 18.01 -6.00
N LEU A 484 -30.94 18.22 -4.69
CA LEU A 484 -31.77 17.49 -3.71
C LEU A 484 -33.27 17.83 -3.88
N ASP A 485 -33.58 19.09 -4.18
CA ASP A 485 -34.94 19.51 -4.43
C ASP A 485 -35.50 18.90 -5.74
N SER A 486 -34.72 18.86 -6.81
CA SER A 486 -35.11 18.32 -8.12
C SER A 486 -35.40 16.82 -8.11
N ILE A 487 -34.72 16.06 -7.25
CA ILE A 487 -34.96 14.60 -7.11
C ILE A 487 -36.11 14.27 -6.14
N GLY A 488 -36.78 15.27 -5.56
CA GLY A 488 -37.98 15.10 -4.73
C GLY A 488 -37.74 15.21 -3.22
N LEU A 489 -36.56 15.64 -2.77
CA LEU A 489 -36.25 15.86 -1.37
C LEU A 489 -36.42 17.33 -0.92
N ALA A 490 -37.34 18.10 -1.53
CA ALA A 490 -37.54 19.51 -1.22
C ALA A 490 -38.14 19.76 0.18
N LYS A 491 -38.94 18.83 0.70
CA LYS A 491 -39.61 19.00 2.01
C LYS A 491 -38.63 18.93 3.16
N LYS A 492 -38.70 19.91 4.08
CA LYS A 492 -37.86 19.99 5.29
C LYS A 492 -38.72 20.09 6.54
N ASP A 493 -38.19 19.68 7.68
CA ASP A 493 -38.77 19.86 9.00
C ASP A 493 -38.46 21.26 9.60
N GLY A 494 -38.90 21.49 10.84
CA GLY A 494 -38.67 22.76 11.55
C GLY A 494 -37.20 23.08 11.83
N ASP A 495 -36.29 22.07 11.83
CA ASP A 495 -34.86 22.22 12.01
C ASP A 495 -34.10 22.29 10.67
N ALA A 496 -34.83 22.47 9.56
CA ALA A 496 -34.33 22.53 8.18
C ALA A 496 -33.71 21.23 7.63
N TYR A 497 -33.94 20.09 8.27
CA TYR A 497 -33.55 18.79 7.74
C TYR A 497 -34.58 18.23 6.75
N ARG A 498 -34.13 17.59 5.70
CA ARG A 498 -34.94 16.97 4.66
C ARG A 498 -35.72 15.77 5.18
N LEU A 499 -36.97 15.67 4.75
CA LEU A 499 -37.88 14.59 5.09
C LEU A 499 -37.80 13.46 4.06
N ARG A 500 -37.97 12.25 4.52
CA ARG A 500 -38.15 11.05 3.68
C ARG A 500 -39.41 11.16 2.84
N THR A 501 -39.36 10.63 1.62
CA THR A 501 -40.55 10.65 0.72
C THR A 501 -41.57 9.56 1.09
N ASP A 502 -41.14 8.54 1.87
CA ASP A 502 -42.02 7.48 2.39
C ASP A 502 -42.80 7.89 3.66
N GLY A 503 -42.65 9.13 4.11
CA GLY A 503 -43.37 9.67 5.27
C GLY A 503 -42.84 9.28 6.65
N LYS A 504 -41.74 8.57 6.73
CA LYS A 504 -41.16 8.11 8.01
C LYS A 504 -40.25 9.16 8.69
N GLY A 505 -40.55 10.44 8.50
CA GLY A 505 -39.85 11.51 9.18
C GLY A 505 -38.56 11.97 8.49
N ARG A 506 -37.55 12.31 9.27
CA ARG A 506 -36.29 12.91 8.80
C ARG A 506 -35.42 11.91 8.06
N LEU A 507 -34.82 12.34 6.93
CA LEU A 507 -33.82 11.55 6.20
C LEU A 507 -32.50 11.53 7.02
N ARG A 508 -32.08 10.35 7.45
CA ARG A 508 -30.87 10.12 8.23
C ARG A 508 -29.95 9.15 7.53
N LEU A 509 -28.67 9.49 7.44
CA LEU A 509 -27.63 8.62 6.88
C LEU A 509 -26.70 8.13 7.98
N GLU A 510 -26.28 6.87 7.92
CA GLU A 510 -25.26 6.31 8.78
C GLU A 510 -23.88 6.44 8.11
N LEU A 511 -22.94 7.08 8.82
CA LEU A 511 -21.52 7.14 8.45
C LEU A 511 -20.73 6.18 9.35
N GLN A 512 -20.34 5.03 8.79
CA GLN A 512 -19.55 4.02 9.50
C GLN A 512 -18.07 4.37 9.42
N THR A 513 -17.35 4.41 10.55
CA THR A 513 -15.92 4.70 10.64
C THR A 513 -15.19 3.62 11.43
N SER A 514 -13.89 3.48 11.20
CA SER A 514 -13.03 2.54 11.93
C SER A 514 -12.05 3.27 12.82
N ALA A 515 -11.94 2.85 14.07
CA ALA A 515 -10.88 3.29 14.96
C ALA A 515 -9.50 2.85 14.45
N GLY A 516 -8.46 3.65 14.73
CA GLY A 516 -7.07 3.30 14.43
C GLY A 516 -6.67 3.40 12.95
N ALA A 517 -7.40 4.17 12.14
CA ALA A 517 -7.01 4.49 10.76
C ALA A 517 -5.81 5.47 10.70
N PHE A 518 -5.15 5.57 9.52
CA PHE A 518 -4.02 6.48 9.32
C PHE A 518 -4.41 7.96 9.44
N VAL A 519 -5.64 8.31 9.10
CA VAL A 519 -6.24 9.62 9.33
C VAL A 519 -7.43 9.48 10.26
N PRO A 520 -7.84 10.52 10.99
CA PRO A 520 -8.91 10.44 12.01
C PRO A 520 -10.30 10.42 11.34
N HIS A 521 -10.67 9.28 10.74
CA HIS A 521 -11.91 9.13 9.97
C HIS A 521 -13.16 9.55 10.74
N THR A 522 -13.23 9.27 12.04
CA THR A 522 -14.39 9.65 12.89
C THR A 522 -14.53 11.15 13.02
N GLN A 523 -13.44 11.87 13.28
CA GLN A 523 -13.45 13.33 13.42
C GLN A 523 -13.74 14.00 12.06
N ILE A 524 -13.24 13.43 10.96
CA ILE A 524 -13.56 13.87 9.60
C ILE A 524 -15.05 13.69 9.33
N ALA A 525 -15.62 12.53 9.67
CA ALA A 525 -17.05 12.25 9.51
C ALA A 525 -17.94 13.20 10.35
N GLU A 526 -17.54 13.51 11.58
CA GLU A 526 -18.25 14.47 12.43
C GLU A 526 -18.24 15.89 11.82
N MET A 527 -17.10 16.31 11.24
CA MET A 527 -17.05 17.60 10.53
C MET A 527 -17.94 17.60 9.27
N ILE A 528 -17.93 16.52 8.49
CA ILE A 528 -18.80 16.38 7.31
C ILE A 528 -20.27 16.39 7.71
N LYS A 529 -20.65 15.72 8.79
CA LYS A 529 -21.99 15.74 9.38
C LYS A 529 -22.45 17.19 9.66
N GLU A 530 -21.59 18.02 10.27
CA GLU A 530 -21.88 19.43 10.52
C GLU A 530 -22.00 20.23 9.22
N GLN A 531 -21.15 19.97 8.23
CA GLN A 531 -21.22 20.61 6.91
C GLN A 531 -22.51 20.25 6.15
N TRP A 532 -22.98 19.00 6.22
CA TRP A 532 -24.20 18.53 5.56
C TRP A 532 -25.50 19.12 6.13
N LYS A 533 -25.48 19.71 7.34
CA LYS A 533 -26.62 20.50 7.82
C LYS A 533 -27.00 21.62 6.87
N ARG A 534 -26.02 22.23 6.19
CA ARG A 534 -26.26 23.30 5.19
C ARG A 534 -27.09 22.87 4.00
N ILE A 535 -27.10 21.58 3.69
CA ILE A 535 -27.90 20.98 2.63
C ILE A 535 -29.10 20.17 3.17
N GLY A 536 -29.35 20.26 4.49
CA GLY A 536 -30.48 19.63 5.15
C GLY A 536 -30.38 18.12 5.30
N ILE A 537 -29.18 17.55 5.26
CA ILE A 537 -28.95 16.11 5.47
C ILE A 537 -28.44 15.87 6.90
N GLN A 538 -29.16 15.00 7.62
CA GLN A 538 -28.71 14.51 8.92
C GLN A 538 -27.84 13.28 8.74
N ALA A 539 -26.69 13.23 9.43
CA ALA A 539 -25.83 12.07 9.46
C ALA A 539 -25.57 11.62 10.91
N ASP A 540 -25.50 10.34 11.12
CA ASP A 540 -25.14 9.69 12.39
C ASP A 540 -23.80 8.96 12.22
N VAL A 541 -22.77 9.39 12.96
CA VAL A 541 -21.44 8.79 12.88
C VAL A 541 -21.33 7.61 13.84
N LYS A 542 -20.88 6.46 13.36
CA LYS A 542 -20.69 5.25 14.14
C LYS A 542 -19.25 4.74 14.00
N GLU A 543 -18.45 5.04 15.02
CA GLU A 543 -17.12 4.45 15.14
C GLU A 543 -17.20 3.02 15.67
N MET A 544 -16.36 2.13 15.15
CA MET A 544 -16.25 0.76 15.60
C MET A 544 -14.83 0.22 15.44
N GLU A 545 -14.56 -0.91 16.09
CA GLU A 545 -13.31 -1.64 15.91
C GLU A 545 -13.22 -2.19 14.48
N ARG A 546 -12.00 -2.24 13.93
CA ARG A 546 -11.72 -2.55 12.52
C ARG A 546 -12.32 -3.90 12.04
N SER A 547 -12.23 -4.94 12.86
CA SER A 547 -12.77 -6.25 12.47
C SER A 547 -14.31 -6.24 12.41
N LEU A 548 -14.96 -5.48 13.30
CA LEU A 548 -16.41 -5.28 13.26
C LEU A 548 -16.80 -4.45 12.03
N PHE A 549 -16.04 -3.40 11.72
CA PHE A 549 -16.23 -2.59 10.52
C PHE A 549 -16.30 -3.46 9.26
N PHE A 550 -15.29 -4.30 9.03
CA PHE A 550 -15.26 -5.17 7.83
C PHE A 550 -16.28 -6.31 7.89
N ARG A 551 -16.63 -6.82 9.07
CA ARG A 551 -17.75 -7.80 9.19
C ARG A 551 -19.07 -7.20 8.73
N ARG A 552 -19.38 -5.96 9.12
CA ARG A 552 -20.60 -5.25 8.66
C ARG A 552 -20.56 -4.98 7.15
N VAL A 553 -19.38 -4.63 6.61
CA VAL A 553 -19.17 -4.50 5.15
C VAL A 553 -19.46 -5.84 4.45
N ALA A 554 -18.85 -6.93 4.92
CA ALA A 554 -19.07 -8.27 4.37
C ALA A 554 -20.55 -8.72 4.45
N GLY A 555 -21.25 -8.31 5.53
CA GLY A 555 -22.68 -8.52 5.75
C GLY A 555 -23.61 -7.60 4.95
N ASN A 556 -23.08 -6.62 4.19
CA ASN A 556 -23.86 -5.61 3.44
C ASN A 556 -24.73 -4.69 4.35
N GLU A 557 -24.30 -4.45 5.59
CA GLU A 557 -25.09 -3.75 6.61
C GLU A 557 -24.86 -2.22 6.63
N HIS A 558 -23.77 -1.73 6.05
CA HIS A 558 -23.42 -0.30 6.06
C HIS A 558 -24.17 0.49 4.98
N GLN A 559 -24.41 1.76 5.24
CA GLN A 559 -24.94 2.72 4.24
C GLN A 559 -23.77 3.44 3.54
N ILE A 560 -22.97 4.18 4.29
CA ILE A 560 -21.78 4.89 3.83
C ILE A 560 -20.63 4.53 4.78
N ALA A 561 -19.53 4.05 4.22
CA ALA A 561 -18.33 3.71 4.97
C ALA A 561 -17.19 4.70 4.65
N LEU A 562 -16.49 5.20 5.67
CA LEU A 562 -15.30 6.01 5.47
C LEU A 562 -14.07 5.11 5.50
N TRP A 563 -13.30 5.17 4.42
CA TRP A 563 -12.03 4.49 4.26
C TRP A 563 -11.13 5.22 3.28
N ALA A 564 -9.83 4.90 3.24
CA ALA A 564 -8.94 5.41 2.21
C ALA A 564 -9.29 4.86 0.82
N ASN A 565 -9.01 5.62 -0.22
CA ASN A 565 -9.05 5.18 -1.61
C ASN A 565 -7.66 4.65 -2.03
N ASP A 566 -7.00 3.90 -1.13
CA ASP A 566 -5.70 3.30 -1.36
C ASP A 566 -5.80 2.26 -2.49
N GLY A 567 -4.79 2.23 -3.35
CA GLY A 567 -4.76 1.44 -4.57
C GLY A 567 -5.38 2.13 -5.79
N SER A 568 -5.99 3.31 -5.63
CA SER A 568 -6.47 4.09 -6.77
C SER A 568 -5.36 4.45 -7.76
N GLU A 569 -4.14 4.58 -7.28
CA GLU A 569 -2.93 4.78 -8.09
C GLU A 569 -2.51 3.56 -8.91
N VAL A 570 -3.08 2.38 -8.62
CA VAL A 570 -2.80 1.11 -9.32
C VAL A 570 -4.08 0.29 -9.48
N LEU A 571 -5.05 0.87 -10.15
CA LEU A 571 -6.41 0.34 -10.30
C LEU A 571 -6.48 -1.17 -10.60
N TYR A 572 -5.59 -1.68 -11.45
CA TYR A 572 -5.62 -3.10 -11.85
C TYR A 572 -4.93 -4.04 -10.86
N LEU A 573 -4.06 -3.53 -9.99
CA LEU A 573 -3.32 -4.34 -9.02
C LEU A 573 -3.93 -4.29 -7.62
N PHE A 574 -4.74 -3.26 -7.33
CA PHE A 574 -5.40 -3.09 -6.03
C PHE A 574 -6.75 -2.38 -6.18
N PRO A 575 -7.73 -3.00 -6.85
CA PRO A 575 -8.99 -2.34 -7.23
C PRO A 575 -10.03 -2.23 -6.11
N ARG A 576 -9.89 -2.95 -4.99
CA ARG A 576 -10.94 -3.23 -4.00
C ARG A 576 -11.56 -2.00 -3.32
N HIS A 577 -10.83 -0.87 -3.26
CA HIS A 577 -11.35 0.38 -2.70
C HIS A 577 -11.79 1.38 -3.77
N ALA A 578 -11.72 1.03 -5.06
CA ALA A 578 -12.22 1.82 -6.17
C ALA A 578 -13.46 1.18 -6.83
N LEU A 579 -13.46 -0.15 -6.93
CA LEU A 579 -14.51 -0.95 -7.56
C LEU A 579 -15.00 -2.06 -6.61
N PRO A 580 -16.26 -2.50 -6.71
CA PRO A 580 -16.79 -3.61 -5.90
C PRO A 580 -16.33 -4.98 -6.45
N LEU A 581 -15.05 -5.32 -6.24
CA LEU A 581 -14.42 -6.53 -6.78
C LEU A 581 -14.02 -7.53 -5.69
N ASP A 582 -13.89 -7.11 -4.43
CA ASP A 582 -13.53 -7.97 -3.31
C ASP A 582 -14.81 -8.45 -2.59
N PRO A 583 -15.13 -9.77 -2.56
CA PRO A 583 -16.33 -10.30 -1.93
C PRO A 583 -16.44 -10.07 -0.41
N VAL A 584 -15.36 -9.63 0.24
CA VAL A 584 -15.28 -9.45 1.70
C VAL A 584 -15.13 -7.97 2.08
N GLU A 585 -14.33 -7.20 1.33
CA GLU A 585 -13.94 -5.83 1.69
C GLU A 585 -14.48 -4.76 0.73
N ALA A 586 -15.33 -5.10 -0.26
CA ALA A 586 -15.87 -4.12 -1.19
C ALA A 586 -16.84 -3.16 -0.51
N LEU A 587 -16.38 -1.95 -0.20
CA LEU A 587 -17.16 -0.91 0.47
C LEU A 587 -18.31 -0.37 -0.38
N LEU A 588 -18.24 -0.53 -1.70
CA LEU A 588 -19.31 -0.19 -2.63
C LEU A 588 -20.39 -1.28 -2.75
N GLY A 589 -20.21 -2.42 -2.08
CA GLY A 589 -21.19 -3.50 -2.04
C GLY A 589 -20.61 -4.89 -2.29
N THR A 590 -20.52 -5.70 -1.24
CA THR A 590 -20.02 -7.09 -1.32
C THR A 590 -20.93 -8.03 -2.11
N PRO A 591 -22.28 -7.90 -2.16
CA PRO A 591 -23.12 -8.65 -3.08
C PRO A 591 -22.79 -8.43 -4.56
N ILE A 592 -22.43 -7.20 -4.95
CA ILE A 592 -21.99 -6.88 -6.32
C ILE A 592 -20.64 -7.56 -6.61
N ALA A 593 -19.71 -7.52 -5.65
CA ALA A 593 -18.43 -8.18 -5.80
C ALA A 593 -18.57 -9.70 -5.97
N ARG A 594 -19.49 -10.34 -5.23
CA ARG A 594 -19.80 -11.78 -5.41
C ARG A 594 -20.39 -12.07 -6.79
N TRP A 595 -21.29 -11.20 -7.27
CA TRP A 595 -21.85 -11.32 -8.62
C TRP A 595 -20.76 -11.23 -9.68
N TYR A 596 -19.87 -10.25 -9.56
CA TYR A 596 -18.75 -10.10 -10.49
C TYR A 596 -17.80 -11.29 -10.46
N ALA A 597 -17.36 -11.74 -9.27
CA ALA A 597 -16.42 -12.84 -9.10
C ALA A 597 -16.97 -14.19 -9.57
N SER A 598 -18.28 -14.38 -9.47
CA SER A 598 -18.97 -15.62 -9.86
C SER A 598 -19.53 -15.62 -11.29
N ASN A 599 -19.22 -14.59 -12.11
CA ASN A 599 -19.82 -14.40 -13.43
C ASN A 599 -21.36 -14.45 -13.41
N GLY A 600 -21.97 -13.85 -12.38
CA GLY A 600 -23.42 -13.74 -12.27
C GLY A 600 -24.15 -14.88 -11.55
N SER A 601 -23.44 -15.96 -11.15
CA SER A 601 -24.09 -17.12 -10.51
C SER A 601 -24.39 -16.90 -9.02
N GLN A 602 -23.74 -15.93 -8.35
CA GLN A 602 -23.93 -15.59 -6.94
C GLN A 602 -24.00 -14.08 -6.75
N GLY A 603 -24.51 -13.64 -5.59
CA GLY A 603 -24.58 -12.23 -5.27
C GLY A 603 -25.74 -11.49 -5.96
N LYS A 604 -25.55 -10.19 -6.23
CA LYS A 604 -26.58 -9.31 -6.86
C LYS A 604 -25.89 -8.46 -7.94
N ALA A 605 -26.49 -8.41 -9.14
CA ALA A 605 -26.07 -7.49 -10.18
C ALA A 605 -26.20 -6.02 -9.72
N PRO A 606 -25.31 -5.11 -10.14
CA PRO A 606 -25.53 -3.69 -9.94
C PRO A 606 -26.84 -3.24 -10.60
N LYS A 607 -27.57 -2.36 -9.94
CA LYS A 607 -28.77 -1.72 -10.55
C LYS A 607 -28.40 -0.65 -11.56
N ASP A 608 -27.26 0.00 -11.39
CA ASP A 608 -26.78 1.07 -12.24
C ASP A 608 -26.01 0.52 -13.45
N PRO A 609 -26.49 0.78 -14.71
CA PRO A 609 -25.80 0.35 -15.93
C PRO A 609 -24.37 0.91 -16.05
N ARG A 610 -24.10 2.09 -15.49
CA ARG A 610 -22.76 2.69 -15.49
C ARG A 610 -21.77 1.89 -14.64
N MET A 611 -22.23 1.35 -13.49
CA MET A 611 -21.42 0.43 -12.68
C MET A 611 -21.12 -0.86 -13.45
N ILE A 612 -22.10 -1.42 -14.15
CA ILE A 612 -21.89 -2.61 -15.02
C ILE A 612 -20.85 -2.30 -16.07
N SER A 613 -20.96 -1.16 -16.77
CA SER A 613 -19.97 -0.73 -17.78
C SER A 613 -18.57 -0.60 -17.18
N ALA A 614 -18.41 -0.01 -15.98
CA ALA A 614 -17.11 0.10 -15.33
C ALA A 614 -16.48 -1.29 -14.99
N LEU A 615 -17.31 -2.24 -14.53
CA LEU A 615 -16.88 -3.61 -14.23
C LEU A 615 -16.50 -4.39 -15.49
N GLU A 616 -17.22 -4.21 -16.59
CA GLU A 616 -16.90 -4.83 -17.90
C GLU A 616 -15.62 -4.27 -18.49
N LEU A 617 -15.44 -2.94 -18.43
CA LEU A 617 -14.18 -2.28 -18.81
C LEU A 617 -13.01 -2.85 -18.03
N PHE A 618 -13.15 -2.97 -16.71
CA PHE A 618 -12.11 -3.55 -15.85
C PHE A 618 -11.78 -4.98 -16.27
N ARG A 619 -12.80 -5.82 -16.49
CA ARG A 619 -12.62 -7.22 -16.92
C ARG A 619 -11.88 -7.33 -18.26
N SER A 620 -12.16 -6.41 -19.18
CA SER A 620 -11.54 -6.38 -20.51
C SER A 620 -10.05 -6.00 -20.51
N ALA A 621 -9.58 -5.38 -19.43
CA ALA A 621 -8.27 -4.73 -19.40
C ALA A 621 -7.08 -5.70 -19.41
N ALA A 622 -7.23 -6.90 -18.80
CA ALA A 622 -6.14 -7.88 -18.72
C ALA A 622 -5.63 -8.30 -20.10
N GLY A 623 -6.54 -8.44 -21.08
CA GLY A 623 -6.21 -8.79 -22.48
C GLY A 623 -5.71 -7.63 -23.34
N LYS A 624 -5.53 -6.43 -22.79
CA LYS A 624 -5.12 -5.23 -23.51
C LYS A 624 -3.65 -4.87 -23.24
N LYS A 625 -2.96 -4.39 -24.27
CA LYS A 625 -1.59 -3.84 -24.13
C LYS A 625 -1.59 -2.58 -23.25
N THR A 626 -0.47 -2.27 -22.66
CA THR A 626 -0.33 -1.23 -21.61
C THR A 626 -0.98 0.11 -21.95
N GLN A 627 -0.77 0.64 -23.18
CA GLN A 627 -1.34 1.93 -23.57
C GLN A 627 -2.87 1.89 -23.72
N GLU A 628 -3.41 0.77 -24.17
CA GLU A 628 -4.86 0.58 -24.26
C GLU A 628 -5.47 0.41 -22.86
N ARG A 629 -4.77 -0.31 -21.95
CA ARG A 629 -5.18 -0.42 -20.54
C ARG A 629 -5.26 0.94 -19.87
N TYR A 630 -4.31 1.84 -20.14
CA TYR A 630 -4.36 3.20 -19.56
C TYR A 630 -5.60 3.96 -20.00
N LYS A 631 -5.97 3.89 -21.28
CA LYS A 631 -7.21 4.51 -21.79
C LYS A 631 -8.45 3.91 -21.13
N VAL A 632 -8.50 2.58 -20.98
CA VAL A 632 -9.61 1.91 -20.27
C VAL A 632 -9.69 2.37 -18.83
N ALA A 633 -8.56 2.49 -18.13
CA ALA A 633 -8.54 2.99 -16.74
C ALA A 633 -9.05 4.44 -16.65
N GLN A 634 -8.68 5.31 -17.58
CA GLN A 634 -9.20 6.68 -17.65
C GLN A 634 -10.72 6.70 -17.79
N GLU A 635 -11.30 5.86 -18.65
CA GLU A 635 -12.76 5.75 -18.81
C GLU A 635 -13.44 5.20 -17.55
N ILE A 636 -12.85 4.19 -16.89
CA ILE A 636 -13.35 3.70 -15.59
C ILE A 636 -13.38 4.85 -14.58
N TRP A 637 -12.28 5.60 -14.43
CA TRP A 637 -12.21 6.72 -13.50
C TRP A 637 -13.23 7.81 -13.80
N LYS A 638 -13.46 8.13 -15.07
CA LYS A 638 -14.50 9.08 -15.48
C LYS A 638 -15.90 8.64 -15.02
N ILE A 639 -16.23 7.36 -15.20
CA ILE A 639 -17.49 6.80 -14.73
C ILE A 639 -17.60 6.90 -13.20
N LEU A 640 -16.58 6.41 -12.47
CA LEU A 640 -16.62 6.39 -11.01
C LEU A 640 -16.76 7.78 -10.38
N ILE A 641 -16.06 8.76 -10.95
CA ILE A 641 -16.09 10.14 -10.46
C ILE A 641 -17.38 10.86 -10.87
N ASP A 642 -17.87 10.65 -12.08
CA ASP A 642 -19.14 11.29 -12.52
C ASP A 642 -20.31 10.77 -11.70
N GLU A 643 -20.37 9.48 -11.42
CA GLU A 643 -21.43 8.86 -10.62
C GLU A 643 -21.27 9.06 -9.11
N GLN A 644 -20.13 9.51 -8.64
CA GLN A 644 -19.85 9.72 -7.21
C GLN A 644 -20.16 8.48 -6.32
N TYR A 645 -19.90 7.28 -6.80
CA TYR A 645 -20.01 6.07 -5.95
C TYR A 645 -19.12 6.17 -4.72
N SER A 646 -17.96 6.80 -4.88
CA SER A 646 -17.02 7.16 -3.84
C SER A 646 -16.83 8.67 -3.85
N ILE A 647 -17.10 9.33 -2.73
CA ILE A 647 -16.96 10.77 -2.56
C ILE A 647 -15.59 11.05 -1.92
N GLY A 648 -14.67 11.59 -2.70
CA GLY A 648 -13.34 11.97 -2.22
C GLY A 648 -13.37 13.21 -1.33
N THR A 649 -12.39 13.33 -0.46
CA THR A 649 -12.19 14.52 0.41
C THR A 649 -10.85 15.18 0.13
N VAL A 650 -9.77 14.69 0.74
CA VAL A 650 -8.39 15.15 0.57
C VAL A 650 -7.53 13.92 0.31
N GLY A 651 -6.66 14.01 -0.68
CA GLY A 651 -5.73 12.94 -1.03
C GLY A 651 -4.38 13.48 -1.43
N GLN A 652 -3.55 12.65 -2.07
CA GLN A 652 -2.20 13.01 -2.51
C GLN A 652 -1.38 13.66 -1.37
N SER A 653 -1.59 13.21 -0.16
CA SER A 653 -1.00 13.73 1.06
C SER A 653 0.02 12.76 1.65
N PRO A 654 0.90 13.21 2.55
CA PRO A 654 1.77 12.32 3.30
C PRO A 654 1.08 11.65 4.50
N ALA A 655 -0.22 11.82 4.73
CA ALA A 655 -0.90 11.30 5.92
C ALA A 655 -0.85 9.77 6.03
N THR A 656 -0.94 9.07 4.90
CA THR A 656 -0.82 7.61 4.88
C THR A 656 0.62 7.21 4.57
N MET A 657 1.39 6.83 5.59
CA MET A 657 2.79 6.35 5.51
C MET A 657 3.80 7.31 4.84
N GLY A 658 3.45 8.58 4.69
CA GLY A 658 4.31 9.57 4.05
C GLY A 658 5.01 10.51 5.02
N VAL A 659 4.72 10.47 6.32
CA VAL A 659 5.47 11.21 7.33
C VAL A 659 6.62 10.35 7.81
N ARG A 660 7.83 10.69 7.41
CA ARG A 660 9.02 9.86 7.66
C ARG A 660 9.96 10.54 8.66
N ILE A 661 10.20 9.85 9.78
CA ILE A 661 11.23 10.20 10.76
C ILE A 661 12.51 9.46 10.37
N VAL A 662 13.61 10.19 10.20
CA VAL A 662 14.90 9.66 9.73
C VAL A 662 16.01 10.10 10.67
N SER A 663 16.66 9.16 11.33
CA SER A 663 17.83 9.45 12.16
C SER A 663 18.97 10.03 11.31
N ASN A 664 19.63 11.08 11.80
CA ASN A 664 20.78 11.70 11.16
C ASN A 664 21.97 10.74 11.01
N LYS A 665 21.95 9.61 11.74
CA LYS A 665 22.95 8.56 11.68
C LYS A 665 22.83 7.67 10.45
N LEU A 666 21.68 7.69 9.73
CA LEU A 666 21.47 6.85 8.56
C LEU A 666 21.98 7.50 7.28
N GLY A 667 22.56 6.69 6.40
CA GLY A 667 22.99 7.04 5.04
C GLY A 667 22.15 6.33 3.97
N ASN A 668 22.24 6.83 2.73
CA ASN A 668 21.50 6.35 1.56
C ASN A 668 19.97 6.45 1.66
N ILE A 669 19.47 7.31 2.55
CA ILE A 669 18.03 7.52 2.69
C ILE A 669 17.59 8.59 1.67
N PRO A 670 16.63 8.31 0.76
CA PRO A 670 16.16 9.28 -0.22
C PRO A 670 15.58 10.54 0.42
N ALA A 671 15.79 11.70 -0.19
CA ALA A 671 15.15 12.96 0.22
C ALA A 671 13.62 12.84 0.13
N ARG A 672 13.10 12.23 -0.95
CA ARG A 672 11.72 11.76 -1.10
C ARG A 672 11.73 10.38 -1.73
N GLN A 673 10.86 9.51 -1.27
CA GLN A 673 10.56 8.22 -1.90
C GLN A 673 9.14 8.22 -2.48
N ILE A 674 8.87 7.32 -3.42
CA ILE A 674 7.49 7.09 -3.85
C ILE A 674 6.66 6.56 -2.68
N ASN A 675 5.45 7.07 -2.50
CA ASN A 675 4.49 6.57 -1.54
C ASN A 675 3.30 5.99 -2.29
N ALA A 676 3.37 4.68 -2.57
CA ALA A 676 2.37 3.95 -3.34
C ALA A 676 2.33 2.47 -2.93
N GLN A 677 1.16 1.85 -3.11
CA GLN A 677 0.93 0.45 -2.73
C GLN A 677 1.82 -0.53 -3.51
N HIS A 678 1.88 -0.39 -4.83
CA HIS A 678 2.65 -1.31 -5.69
C HIS A 678 4.16 -1.22 -5.46
N ALA A 679 4.67 -0.04 -5.14
CA ALA A 679 6.09 0.18 -4.85
C ALA A 679 6.52 -0.38 -3.48
N ARG A 680 5.57 -0.86 -2.68
CA ARG A 680 5.85 -1.42 -1.33
C ARG A 680 6.72 -0.51 -0.49
N THR A 681 6.44 0.79 -0.55
CA THR A 681 7.23 1.81 0.19
C THR A 681 7.51 1.38 1.64
N PRO A 682 8.78 1.34 2.11
CA PRO A 682 9.99 1.89 1.48
C PRO A 682 10.79 0.93 0.57
N CYS A 683 10.29 -0.27 0.22
CA CYS A 683 11.07 -1.31 -0.45
C CYS A 683 11.69 -0.88 -1.78
N SER A 684 10.97 -0.09 -2.60
CA SER A 684 11.48 0.46 -3.88
C SER A 684 12.69 1.40 -3.71
N SER A 685 12.94 1.88 -2.49
CA SER A 685 14.16 2.64 -2.15
C SER A 685 15.34 1.72 -1.78
N HIS A 686 15.20 0.41 -1.92
CA HIS A 686 16.19 -0.60 -1.55
C HIS A 686 16.77 -0.38 -0.14
N PRO A 687 16.00 -0.62 0.93
CA PRO A 687 16.46 -0.51 2.32
C PRO A 687 17.71 -1.33 2.61
N THR A 688 18.00 -2.34 1.79
CA THR A 688 19.23 -3.14 1.84
C THR A 688 20.50 -2.30 1.70
N THR A 689 20.41 -1.11 1.08
CA THR A 689 21.53 -0.17 0.91
C THR A 689 21.60 0.91 2.00
N PHE A 690 20.68 0.92 2.96
CA PHE A 690 20.73 1.84 4.09
C PHE A 690 21.83 1.40 5.07
N PHE A 691 22.54 2.36 5.67
CA PHE A 691 23.64 2.05 6.56
C PHE A 691 23.80 3.11 7.66
N TYR A 692 24.51 2.79 8.72
CA TYR A 692 24.88 3.73 9.76
C TYR A 692 26.17 4.46 9.40
N LYS A 693 26.12 5.80 9.34
CA LYS A 693 27.31 6.67 9.26
C LYS A 693 28.19 6.46 10.50
N ALA A 694 29.45 6.82 10.38
CA ALA A 694 30.38 6.74 11.51
C ALA A 694 29.99 7.74 12.61
#